data_4452873dd22125c53f53d1e4b52d71a5
#
_entry.id   4452873dd22125c53f53d1e4b52d71a5
#
_cell.length_a   1.000
_cell.length_b   1.000
_cell.length_c   1.000
_cell.angle_alpha   90.00
_cell.angle_beta   90.00
_cell.angle_gamma   90.00
#
_symmetry.space_group_name_H-M   'P 1'
#
loop_
_entity.id
_entity.type
_entity.pdbx_description
1 polymer ?
#
loop_
_entity_poly.entity_id
_entity_poly.type
_entity_poly.pdbx_seq_one_letter_code
_entity_poly.pdbx_strand_id
1 'polypeptide(L)'
;MMKRKISVVLALMLVLCAGSAGAIAQTARDITEACSPTSPGRYTTSLHDGQYTSYFSSREQRNPYIEFTAPQGEKAEYLYICFGDMPKAWAIEEEVNGEWKTLIEGRYDYHHVLLELGGKTHFRLIDTSGRNTKFKINELYVFTAGELPDWVQRWEPTPEKADMLVLSAHPDDELIFFGGTIPTYDTERGMNVVVAYMTYSNTTRRSELLNGLWSMGVRTYPVIGEFYDTYTRKLEDAYSRWRKSDVREFAMELLRRYKPEVVVTHDINGEYGHGAHRLCADVMQYCVPLANDPTVMPELAAQYGTWEVKKLYLHLYGQNAITMDWNVPLISMHGKTGLELAQEAYLLHVTQQTTDFVVTDEGKTSCAEFGLAYSTVGEDVFGGDFFENLAWNATPRPDGTTPEPTPTRAPTPTPTPVPTPTPTPTPTPTPTPTPTPTPTPTPTPTPTPSPTPMPTPTPTPTPTPTPTPTPTPSPTPTPTPTPTPHPVYEKPVADVEWPEDGQEKDGKGYLLTGEYVYENAEEGLWFYASPTLVVRVDRQFDREKVLTWYEARVFCDPTAERVGAVLNNPEKPQSKHVQAAQIAREKQVVWGMNTDYYTYRLGRNTITGMVIRGKNVFFDRVPKANRSQFPNLDTLAMNEDGSWRVYTSDELTAEEYLLRGAVDVFSFGPYLVRDGKINPFVSEMINGKTEQPRCAIGVVEPGHYYAVLAEGRIRNVSVGVTIPWLVDHMLEAGCTQALNLDGGQTAVMTFMGNQITRIGKYSGGRTSARTTTEIIGVGHSDLIDPTLKPSYPELP
;
A
#
# COMPACT_ATOMS: atom_id res chain seq x y z
N MET A 1 -60.35 -19.29 -28.32
CA MET A 1 -60.09 -18.05 -27.54
C MET A 1 -59.02 -18.16 -26.48
N MET A 2 -58.54 -19.35 -26.17
CA MET A 2 -57.54 -19.57 -25.07
C MET A 2 -56.06 -19.51 -25.55
N LYS A 3 -55.77 -19.70 -26.84
CA LYS A 3 -54.38 -19.65 -27.39
C LYS A 3 -53.84 -18.24 -27.66
N ARG A 4 -54.72 -17.19 -27.71
CA ARG A 4 -54.29 -15.79 -27.91
C ARG A 4 -53.93 -15.04 -26.61
N LYS A 5 -54.36 -15.55 -25.43
CA LYS A 5 -54.02 -14.92 -24.14
C LYS A 5 -52.66 -15.37 -23.57
N ILE A 6 -52.15 -16.54 -24.01
CA ILE A 6 -50.83 -17.03 -23.55
C ILE A 6 -49.70 -16.32 -24.32
N SER A 7 -49.90 -15.96 -25.58
CA SER A 7 -48.87 -15.24 -26.35
C SER A 7 -48.67 -13.79 -25.91
N VAL A 8 -49.72 -13.14 -25.36
CA VAL A 8 -49.59 -11.75 -24.87
C VAL A 8 -48.92 -11.70 -23.48
N VAL A 9 -49.13 -12.70 -22.64
CA VAL A 9 -48.47 -12.78 -21.34
C VAL A 9 -46.97 -13.16 -21.47
N LEU A 10 -46.61 -14.03 -22.43
CA LEU A 10 -45.21 -14.33 -22.73
C LEU A 10 -44.47 -13.14 -23.41
N ALA A 11 -45.17 -12.36 -24.25
CA ALA A 11 -44.60 -11.15 -24.84
C ALA A 11 -44.44 -10.02 -23.81
N LEU A 12 -45.34 -9.94 -22.78
CA LEU A 12 -45.19 -8.97 -21.70
C LEU A 12 -44.11 -9.41 -20.69
N MET A 13 -43.89 -10.71 -20.45
CA MET A 13 -42.76 -11.18 -19.62
C MET A 13 -41.41 -11.07 -20.33
N LEU A 14 -41.35 -11.18 -21.66
CA LEU A 14 -40.14 -10.92 -22.45
C LEU A 14 -39.79 -9.45 -22.58
N VAL A 15 -40.74 -8.55 -22.47
CA VAL A 15 -40.52 -7.10 -22.44
C VAL A 15 -40.16 -6.61 -21.03
N LEU A 16 -40.59 -7.34 -19.98
CA LEU A 16 -40.17 -7.01 -18.61
C LEU A 16 -38.80 -7.62 -18.23
N CYS A 17 -38.27 -8.61 -18.94
CA CYS A 17 -36.91 -9.11 -18.77
C CYS A 17 -35.85 -8.44 -19.67
N ALA A 18 -36.27 -7.56 -20.63
CA ALA A 18 -35.36 -6.78 -21.45
C ALA A 18 -35.11 -5.35 -20.90
N GLY A 19 -35.61 -5.05 -19.70
CA GLY A 19 -35.54 -3.72 -19.08
C GLY A 19 -34.55 -3.57 -17.91
N SER A 20 -33.63 -4.54 -17.68
CA SER A 20 -32.52 -4.39 -16.72
C SER A 20 -31.20 -4.89 -17.32
N ALA A 21 -30.86 -4.39 -18.50
CA ALA A 21 -29.44 -4.15 -18.77
C ALA A 21 -29.08 -3.00 -17.85
N GLY A 22 -28.50 -3.30 -16.69
CA GLY A 22 -27.91 -2.29 -15.83
C GLY A 22 -27.01 -1.43 -16.70
N ALA A 23 -27.33 -0.15 -16.83
CA ALA A 23 -26.41 0.79 -17.43
C ALA A 23 -25.12 0.63 -16.64
N ILE A 24 -24.03 0.21 -17.30
CA ILE A 24 -22.70 0.26 -16.71
C ILE A 24 -22.55 1.72 -16.30
N ALA A 25 -22.46 1.98 -14.99
CA ALA A 25 -22.28 3.32 -14.48
C ALA A 25 -21.03 3.88 -15.14
N GLN A 26 -21.17 4.99 -15.85
CA GLN A 26 -20.03 5.62 -16.51
C GLN A 26 -19.11 6.14 -15.41
N THR A 27 -17.84 5.76 -15.42
CA THR A 27 -16.83 6.29 -14.50
C THR A 27 -16.62 7.78 -14.76
N ALA A 28 -16.62 8.58 -13.69
CA ALA A 28 -16.27 9.99 -13.77
C ALA A 28 -14.80 10.13 -14.22
N ARG A 29 -14.56 11.02 -15.19
CA ARG A 29 -13.22 11.29 -15.69
C ARG A 29 -12.66 12.56 -15.06
N ASP A 30 -11.41 12.53 -14.66
CA ASP A 30 -10.67 13.72 -14.27
C ASP A 30 -10.39 14.57 -15.51
N ILE A 31 -10.84 15.82 -15.47
CA ILE A 31 -10.66 16.82 -16.55
C ILE A 31 -9.93 18.07 -16.03
N THR A 32 -9.27 18.01 -14.90
CA THR A 32 -8.65 19.15 -14.20
C THR A 32 -7.70 19.91 -15.09
N GLU A 33 -6.71 19.24 -15.68
CA GLU A 33 -5.75 19.88 -16.59
C GLU A 33 -6.42 20.45 -17.82
N ALA A 34 -7.38 19.69 -18.38
CA ALA A 34 -8.13 20.11 -19.55
C ALA A 34 -9.02 21.35 -19.30
N CYS A 35 -9.43 21.59 -18.02
CA CYS A 35 -10.13 22.80 -17.60
C CYS A 35 -9.21 24.04 -17.53
N SER A 36 -7.92 23.90 -17.81
CA SER A 36 -6.96 24.99 -17.87
C SER A 36 -7.10 25.98 -16.69
N PRO A 37 -6.91 25.52 -15.43
CA PRO A 37 -7.08 26.39 -14.27
C PRO A 37 -6.17 27.63 -14.34
N THR A 38 -6.70 28.81 -14.04
CA THR A 38 -5.97 30.08 -14.04
C THR A 38 -6.14 30.83 -12.73
N SER A 39 -5.09 31.51 -12.29
CA SER A 39 -5.13 32.39 -11.13
C SER A 39 -4.24 33.61 -11.36
N PRO A 40 -4.68 34.82 -11.00
CA PRO A 40 -3.94 36.05 -11.29
C PRO A 40 -2.48 36.02 -10.80
N GLY A 41 -1.53 36.09 -11.76
CA GLY A 41 -0.10 36.22 -11.48
C GLY A 41 0.54 34.99 -10.81
N ARG A 42 -0.04 33.78 -10.96
CA ARG A 42 0.46 32.50 -10.45
C ARG A 42 0.29 31.38 -11.48
N TYR A 43 1.26 30.48 -11.50
CA TYR A 43 1.14 29.19 -12.19
C TYR A 43 0.31 28.23 -11.32
N THR A 44 -0.49 27.43 -11.96
CA THR A 44 -1.46 26.51 -11.31
C THR A 44 -1.00 25.06 -11.31
N THR A 45 0.21 24.75 -11.75
CA THR A 45 0.77 23.40 -11.87
C THR A 45 0.79 22.58 -10.58
N SER A 46 0.89 23.24 -9.42
CA SER A 46 0.83 22.60 -8.11
C SER A 46 -0.59 22.48 -7.53
N LEU A 47 -1.62 22.74 -8.31
CA LEU A 47 -3.01 22.47 -7.92
C LEU A 47 -3.40 21.01 -8.12
N HIS A 48 -2.69 20.30 -9.00
CA HIS A 48 -3.02 18.96 -9.44
C HIS A 48 -1.72 18.21 -9.78
N ASP A 49 -0.86 18.05 -8.79
CA ASP A 49 0.42 17.33 -8.96
C ASP A 49 0.46 15.97 -8.24
N GLY A 50 -0.65 15.59 -7.59
CA GLY A 50 -0.78 14.35 -6.87
C GLY A 50 0.02 14.28 -5.56
N GLN A 51 0.46 15.44 -5.04
CA GLN A 51 1.36 15.49 -3.89
C GLN A 51 0.86 16.39 -2.77
N TYR A 52 0.42 15.81 -1.68
CA TYR A 52 0.02 16.58 -0.48
C TYR A 52 1.19 17.30 0.22
N THR A 53 2.45 17.03 -0.16
CA THR A 53 3.63 17.73 0.34
C THR A 53 3.87 19.06 -0.36
N SER A 54 3.31 19.26 -1.55
CA SER A 54 3.28 20.50 -2.28
C SER A 54 1.97 21.25 -2.06
N TYR A 55 1.91 22.50 -2.46
CA TYR A 55 0.65 23.25 -2.46
C TYR A 55 0.71 24.41 -3.46
N PHE A 56 -0.45 24.69 -4.03
CA PHE A 56 -0.68 25.94 -4.72
C PHE A 56 -0.90 27.07 -3.73
N SER A 57 -0.28 28.24 -3.96
CA SER A 57 -0.58 29.47 -3.21
C SER A 57 -0.93 30.60 -4.17
N SER A 58 -2.18 31.06 -4.11
CA SER A 58 -2.60 32.21 -4.89
C SER A 58 -1.81 33.46 -4.49
N ARG A 59 -1.85 34.52 -5.32
CA ARG A 59 -1.35 35.82 -4.93
C ARG A 59 -2.19 36.38 -3.77
N GLU A 60 -1.54 36.99 -2.78
CA GLU A 60 -2.24 37.72 -1.73
C GLU A 60 -2.89 38.96 -2.34
N GLN A 61 -4.20 39.00 -2.33
CA GLN A 61 -5.01 40.09 -2.85
C GLN A 61 -6.41 40.09 -2.25
N ARG A 62 -7.21 41.10 -2.53
CA ARG A 62 -8.63 41.07 -2.18
C ARG A 62 -9.37 40.14 -3.11
N ASN A 63 -10.13 39.22 -2.52
CA ASN A 63 -10.91 38.21 -3.25
C ASN A 63 -10.05 37.40 -4.27
N PRO A 64 -8.99 36.70 -3.87
CA PRO A 64 -8.24 35.82 -4.77
C PRO A 64 -9.16 34.74 -5.34
N TYR A 65 -8.91 34.31 -6.57
CA TYR A 65 -9.70 33.28 -7.23
C TYR A 65 -8.87 32.33 -8.08
N ILE A 66 -9.48 31.19 -8.40
CA ILE A 66 -9.00 30.22 -9.38
C ILE A 66 -10.17 29.95 -10.31
N GLU A 67 -9.97 30.17 -11.59
CA GLU A 67 -10.99 30.08 -12.63
C GLU A 67 -10.75 28.87 -13.53
N PHE A 68 -11.83 28.20 -13.92
CA PHE A 68 -11.84 26.96 -14.68
C PHE A 68 -12.76 27.07 -15.88
N THR A 69 -12.30 26.60 -17.04
CA THR A 69 -13.13 26.49 -18.25
C THR A 69 -13.09 25.04 -18.74
N ALA A 70 -14.20 24.33 -18.69
CA ALA A 70 -14.28 22.97 -19.19
C ALA A 70 -14.03 22.93 -20.71
N PRO A 71 -13.37 21.88 -21.23
CA PRO A 71 -13.14 21.71 -22.65
C PRO A 71 -14.44 21.68 -23.44
N GLN A 72 -14.36 22.00 -24.73
CA GLN A 72 -15.55 22.00 -25.59
C GLN A 72 -16.23 20.62 -25.62
N GLY A 73 -17.50 20.58 -25.26
CA GLY A 73 -18.30 19.36 -25.18
C GLY A 73 -18.26 18.65 -23.84
N GLU A 74 -17.40 19.05 -22.92
CA GLU A 74 -17.32 18.52 -21.57
C GLU A 74 -18.04 19.41 -20.56
N LYS A 75 -18.38 18.82 -19.41
CA LYS A 75 -19.01 19.51 -18.28
C LYS A 75 -18.40 19.05 -16.97
N ALA A 76 -18.08 19.99 -16.10
CA ALA A 76 -17.66 19.74 -14.74
C ALA A 76 -18.88 19.42 -13.86
N GLU A 77 -18.97 18.20 -13.41
CA GLU A 77 -20.03 17.76 -12.51
C GLU A 77 -19.62 17.86 -11.06
N TYR A 78 -18.34 17.53 -10.76
CA TYR A 78 -17.81 17.57 -9.40
C TYR A 78 -16.53 18.39 -9.33
N LEU A 79 -16.33 19.03 -8.18
CA LEU A 79 -15.08 19.69 -7.80
C LEU A 79 -14.65 19.15 -6.43
N TYR A 80 -13.47 18.52 -6.37
CA TYR A 80 -12.87 18.02 -5.13
C TYR A 80 -11.69 18.92 -4.76
N ILE A 81 -11.69 19.47 -3.55
CA ILE A 81 -10.68 20.42 -3.07
C ILE A 81 -10.05 19.90 -1.78
N CYS A 82 -8.72 19.84 -1.74
CA CYS A 82 -7.93 19.57 -0.55
C CYS A 82 -7.27 20.86 -0.08
N PHE A 83 -7.90 21.58 0.84
CA PHE A 83 -7.40 22.83 1.36
C PHE A 83 -6.16 22.62 2.26
N GLY A 84 -5.06 23.27 1.95
CA GLY A 84 -3.91 23.37 2.85
C GLY A 84 -4.23 24.22 4.08
N ASP A 85 -4.67 25.47 3.85
CA ASP A 85 -5.23 26.33 4.89
C ASP A 85 -6.69 26.64 4.55
N MET A 86 -7.55 26.54 5.56
CA MET A 86 -8.98 26.79 5.38
C MET A 86 -9.26 28.30 5.17
N PRO A 87 -9.87 28.70 4.05
CA PRO A 87 -10.24 30.10 3.85
C PRO A 87 -11.41 30.49 4.79
N LYS A 88 -11.43 31.73 5.28
CA LYS A 88 -12.47 32.18 6.22
C LYS A 88 -13.83 32.34 5.58
N ALA A 89 -13.90 32.64 4.30
CA ALA A 89 -15.10 32.75 3.49
C ALA A 89 -14.73 32.49 2.04
N TRP A 90 -15.46 31.59 1.39
CA TRP A 90 -15.22 31.25 -0.01
C TRP A 90 -16.51 30.83 -0.70
N ALA A 91 -16.53 30.86 -2.00
CA ALA A 91 -17.66 30.41 -2.81
C ALA A 91 -17.18 29.80 -4.13
N ILE A 92 -18.05 29.00 -4.72
CA ILE A 92 -18.00 28.69 -6.15
C ILE A 92 -18.98 29.62 -6.85
N GLU A 93 -18.49 30.32 -7.87
CA GLU A 93 -19.29 31.14 -8.74
C GLU A 93 -19.30 30.61 -10.16
N GLU A 94 -20.41 30.77 -10.86
CA GLU A 94 -20.53 30.48 -12.29
C GLU A 94 -20.71 31.78 -13.08
N GLU A 95 -20.20 31.79 -14.31
CA GLU A 95 -20.47 32.92 -15.22
C GLU A 95 -21.78 32.73 -15.97
N VAL A 96 -22.71 33.68 -15.82
CA VAL A 96 -24.02 33.68 -16.49
C VAL A 96 -24.20 35.01 -17.22
N ASN A 97 -24.18 35.01 -18.54
CA ASN A 97 -24.32 36.19 -19.37
C ASN A 97 -23.26 37.30 -19.10
N GLY A 98 -22.01 36.92 -18.78
CA GLY A 98 -20.94 37.85 -18.49
C GLY A 98 -20.92 38.37 -17.05
N GLU A 99 -21.76 37.85 -16.16
CA GLU A 99 -21.80 38.17 -14.74
C GLU A 99 -21.52 36.95 -13.90
N TRP A 100 -20.68 37.10 -12.85
CA TRP A 100 -20.40 36.03 -11.87
C TRP A 100 -21.54 35.96 -10.84
N LYS A 101 -22.07 34.73 -10.65
CA LYS A 101 -23.13 34.44 -9.68
C LYS A 101 -22.71 33.31 -8.77
N THR A 102 -22.97 33.48 -7.48
CA THR A 102 -22.71 32.43 -6.48
C THR A 102 -23.55 31.19 -6.79
N LEU A 103 -22.87 30.08 -7.01
CA LEU A 103 -23.44 28.75 -7.19
C LEU A 103 -23.50 28.00 -5.86
N ILE A 104 -22.39 28.01 -5.11
CA ILE A 104 -22.22 27.34 -3.83
C ILE A 104 -21.52 28.30 -2.87
N GLU A 105 -22.08 28.52 -1.68
CA GLU A 105 -21.38 29.14 -0.58
C GLU A 105 -20.54 28.10 0.16
N GLY A 106 -19.25 28.41 0.41
CA GLY A 106 -18.35 27.53 1.09
C GLY A 106 -18.69 27.37 2.57
N ARG A 107 -18.69 26.13 3.01
CA ARG A 107 -18.78 25.77 4.43
C ARG A 107 -17.39 25.45 4.97
N TYR A 108 -17.19 25.64 6.29
CA TYR A 108 -15.86 25.67 6.91
C TYR A 108 -15.43 24.35 7.53
N ASP A 109 -16.20 23.30 7.31
CA ASP A 109 -16.14 22.17 8.23
C ASP A 109 -15.07 21.16 7.86
N TYR A 110 -14.65 21.10 6.57
CA TYR A 110 -13.77 20.04 6.09
C TYR A 110 -12.62 20.58 5.23
N HIS A 111 -11.42 20.06 5.45
CA HIS A 111 -10.26 20.39 4.61
C HIS A 111 -10.28 19.67 3.26
N HIS A 112 -10.91 18.50 3.19
CA HIS A 112 -11.20 17.81 1.94
C HIS A 112 -12.69 17.94 1.65
N VAL A 113 -13.03 18.58 0.53
CA VAL A 113 -14.40 18.99 0.20
C VAL A 113 -14.75 18.49 -1.19
N LEU A 114 -15.82 17.73 -1.31
CA LEU A 114 -16.43 17.37 -2.59
C LEU A 114 -17.66 18.23 -2.82
N LEU A 115 -17.72 18.90 -3.96
CA LEU A 115 -18.83 19.78 -4.38
C LEU A 115 -19.47 19.26 -5.66
N GLU A 116 -20.80 19.30 -5.73
CA GLU A 116 -21.57 19.00 -6.93
C GLU A 116 -21.83 20.31 -7.69
N LEU A 117 -21.26 20.43 -8.88
CA LEU A 117 -21.38 21.61 -9.72
C LEU A 117 -22.61 21.58 -10.64
N GLY A 118 -23.12 20.40 -10.97
CA GLY A 118 -24.29 20.24 -11.85
C GLY A 118 -24.01 20.59 -13.31
N GLY A 119 -22.87 20.14 -13.84
CA GLY A 119 -22.55 20.23 -15.26
C GLY A 119 -22.15 21.60 -15.76
N LYS A 120 -21.30 22.32 -14.97
CA LYS A 120 -20.82 23.66 -15.34
C LYS A 120 -19.70 23.61 -16.36
N THR A 121 -19.61 24.68 -17.19
CA THR A 121 -18.57 24.81 -18.19
C THR A 121 -17.58 25.94 -17.88
N HIS A 122 -18.01 26.97 -17.12
CA HIS A 122 -17.16 28.08 -16.70
C HIS A 122 -17.51 28.47 -15.26
N PHE A 123 -16.55 28.35 -14.36
CA PHE A 123 -16.77 28.58 -12.94
C PHE A 123 -15.46 28.99 -12.26
N ARG A 124 -15.52 29.51 -11.05
CA ARG A 124 -14.34 29.84 -10.25
C ARG A 124 -14.55 29.56 -8.76
N LEU A 125 -13.46 29.20 -8.11
CA LEU A 125 -13.32 29.22 -6.66
C LEU A 125 -12.81 30.61 -6.24
N ILE A 126 -13.51 31.31 -5.34
CA ILE A 126 -13.19 32.67 -4.93
C ILE A 126 -13.24 32.82 -3.41
N ASP A 127 -12.30 33.57 -2.82
CA ASP A 127 -12.41 34.02 -1.42
C ASP A 127 -13.37 35.20 -1.34
N THR A 128 -14.38 35.07 -0.51
CA THR A 128 -15.46 36.08 -0.34
C THR A 128 -15.33 36.89 0.94
N SER A 129 -14.23 36.75 1.70
CA SER A 129 -13.98 37.46 2.97
C SER A 129 -13.87 38.97 2.83
N GLY A 130 -13.64 39.47 1.60
CA GLY A 130 -13.42 40.89 1.32
C GLY A 130 -12.11 41.46 1.85
N ARG A 131 -11.23 40.61 2.34
CA ARG A 131 -9.89 40.98 2.88
C ARG A 131 -8.80 40.64 1.89
N ASN A 132 -7.57 41.14 2.11
CA ASN A 132 -6.41 40.62 1.44
C ASN A 132 -6.07 39.27 2.04
N THR A 133 -6.22 38.23 1.24
CA THR A 133 -6.03 36.81 1.61
C THR A 133 -5.34 36.08 0.47
N LYS A 134 -5.03 34.82 0.69
CA LYS A 134 -4.55 33.91 -0.34
C LYS A 134 -5.13 32.52 -0.10
N PHE A 135 -5.40 31.79 -1.17
CA PHE A 135 -5.64 30.36 -1.09
C PHE A 135 -4.33 29.63 -0.85
N LYS A 136 -4.42 28.54 -0.09
CA LYS A 136 -3.42 27.51 -0.03
C LYS A 136 -4.16 26.18 -0.21
N ILE A 137 -3.91 25.52 -1.33
CA ILE A 137 -4.59 24.29 -1.76
C ILE A 137 -3.53 23.25 -2.04
N ASN A 138 -3.63 22.08 -1.41
CA ASN A 138 -2.72 20.97 -1.67
C ASN A 138 -3.06 20.29 -2.99
N GLU A 139 -4.34 19.93 -3.17
CA GLU A 139 -4.82 19.28 -4.39
C GLU A 139 -6.22 19.78 -4.77
N LEU A 140 -6.52 19.76 -6.06
CA LEU A 140 -7.83 20.11 -6.58
C LEU A 140 -8.10 19.28 -7.84
N TYR A 141 -9.31 18.70 -7.93
CA TYR A 141 -9.72 17.84 -9.04
C TYR A 141 -11.10 18.24 -9.55
N VAL A 142 -11.26 18.26 -10.88
CA VAL A 142 -12.51 18.50 -11.58
C VAL A 142 -12.93 17.23 -12.31
N PHE A 143 -14.10 16.71 -12.02
CA PHE A 143 -14.60 15.48 -12.63
C PHE A 143 -15.85 15.70 -13.49
N THR A 144 -16.00 14.88 -14.55
CA THR A 144 -17.24 14.73 -15.31
C THR A 144 -18.28 13.97 -14.49
N ALA A 145 -19.52 13.90 -15.00
CA ALA A 145 -20.53 13.01 -14.45
C ALA A 145 -20.11 11.55 -14.53
N GLY A 146 -20.45 10.77 -13.50
CA GLY A 146 -20.15 9.35 -13.39
C GLY A 146 -19.83 8.93 -11.97
N GLU A 147 -19.44 7.67 -11.79
CA GLU A 147 -18.97 7.12 -10.52
C GLU A 147 -17.57 7.67 -10.22
N LEU A 148 -17.43 8.32 -9.08
CA LEU A 148 -16.17 8.91 -8.65
C LEU A 148 -15.19 7.82 -8.18
N PRO A 149 -13.87 8.05 -8.32
CA PRO A 149 -12.86 7.16 -7.75
C PRO A 149 -13.02 7.01 -6.23
N ASP A 150 -12.73 5.82 -5.70
CA ASP A 150 -12.89 5.48 -4.27
C ASP A 150 -12.08 6.38 -3.31
N TRP A 151 -11.00 6.99 -3.79
CA TRP A 151 -10.16 7.89 -2.99
C TRP A 151 -10.74 9.31 -2.88
N VAL A 152 -11.79 9.67 -3.63
CA VAL A 152 -12.48 10.96 -3.52
C VAL A 152 -13.37 10.96 -2.29
N GLN A 153 -13.06 11.78 -1.32
CA GLN A 153 -13.67 11.76 0.00
C GLN A 153 -14.95 12.60 0.05
N ARG A 154 -16.02 11.98 0.51
CA ARG A 154 -17.30 12.63 0.82
C ARG A 154 -17.58 12.47 2.31
N TRP A 155 -17.16 13.45 3.09
CA TRP A 155 -17.27 13.42 4.54
C TRP A 155 -18.68 13.75 5.03
N GLU A 156 -19.08 13.05 6.08
CA GLU A 156 -20.29 13.30 6.85
C GLU A 156 -19.99 14.06 8.14
N PRO A 157 -20.94 14.82 8.68
CA PRO A 157 -20.75 15.51 9.95
C PRO A 157 -20.45 14.54 11.08
N THR A 158 -19.60 14.96 12.02
CA THR A 158 -19.40 14.25 13.29
C THR A 158 -20.73 14.09 14.02
N PRO A 159 -21.12 12.88 14.48
CA PRO A 159 -22.42 12.63 15.08
C PRO A 159 -22.58 13.39 16.39
N GLU A 160 -23.82 13.73 16.77
CA GLU A 160 -24.15 14.37 18.06
C GLU A 160 -23.95 13.40 19.23
N LYS A 161 -24.04 12.09 18.99
CA LYS A 161 -23.78 11.03 19.95
C LYS A 161 -22.89 9.96 19.33
N ALA A 162 -21.77 9.67 20.00
CA ALA A 162 -20.88 8.58 19.65
C ALA A 162 -21.18 7.33 20.50
N ASP A 163 -20.95 6.16 19.92
CA ASP A 163 -20.85 4.92 20.68
C ASP A 163 -19.44 4.80 21.27
N MET A 164 -18.41 5.18 20.48
CA MET A 164 -17.01 5.16 20.89
C MET A 164 -16.32 6.48 20.56
N LEU A 165 -15.42 6.91 21.43
CA LEU A 165 -14.45 7.98 21.19
C LEU A 165 -13.03 7.39 21.21
N VAL A 166 -12.30 7.54 20.11
CA VAL A 166 -10.86 7.22 20.04
C VAL A 166 -10.09 8.54 20.08
N LEU A 167 -9.29 8.77 21.15
CA LEU A 167 -8.43 9.94 21.24
C LEU A 167 -7.00 9.60 20.92
N SER A 168 -6.51 10.09 19.79
CA SER A 168 -5.12 9.99 19.32
C SER A 168 -4.34 11.28 19.63
N ALA A 169 -3.06 11.17 19.93
CA ALA A 169 -2.22 12.34 20.11
C ALA A 169 -1.85 12.97 18.76
N HIS A 170 -1.37 12.18 17.81
CA HIS A 170 -0.90 12.64 16.51
C HIS A 170 -1.57 11.84 15.36
N PRO A 171 -1.56 12.37 14.15
CA PRO A 171 -1.94 11.59 12.97
C PRO A 171 -0.97 10.41 12.76
N ASP A 172 -1.44 9.19 12.72
CA ASP A 172 -0.81 7.87 12.61
C ASP A 172 -0.90 7.00 13.87
N ASP A 173 -0.95 7.61 15.05
CA ASP A 173 -1.05 6.88 16.33
C ASP A 173 -2.29 5.98 16.39
N GLU A 174 -3.42 6.43 15.79
CA GLU A 174 -4.68 5.66 15.75
C GLU A 174 -4.52 4.35 14.97
N LEU A 175 -3.54 4.27 14.09
CA LEU A 175 -3.24 3.08 13.29
C LEU A 175 -2.18 2.22 13.99
N ILE A 176 -1.13 2.86 14.49
CA ILE A 176 0.01 2.17 15.10
C ILE A 176 -0.39 1.53 16.42
N PHE A 177 -1.18 2.22 17.26
CA PHE A 177 -1.45 1.82 18.63
C PHE A 177 -2.87 1.32 18.88
N PHE A 178 -3.82 1.68 18.01
CA PHE A 178 -5.21 1.25 18.13
C PHE A 178 -5.66 0.35 16.97
N GLY A 179 -4.82 0.17 15.97
CA GLY A 179 -4.91 -0.80 14.87
C GLY A 179 -6.30 -1.00 14.31
N GLY A 180 -6.83 -2.19 14.49
CA GLY A 180 -8.14 -2.61 13.98
C GLY A 180 -9.34 -1.99 14.69
N THR A 181 -9.18 -1.16 15.73
CA THR A 181 -10.31 -0.58 16.50
C THR A 181 -11.30 0.16 15.60
N ILE A 182 -10.80 1.09 14.79
CA ILE A 182 -11.66 1.95 13.97
C ILE A 182 -12.40 1.14 12.90
N PRO A 183 -11.75 0.36 12.01
CA PRO A 183 -12.46 -0.37 10.98
C PRO A 183 -13.40 -1.43 11.53
N THR A 184 -13.09 -2.04 12.69
CA THR A 184 -13.95 -3.03 13.30
C THR A 184 -15.22 -2.43 13.87
N TYR A 185 -15.11 -1.33 14.64
CA TYR A 185 -16.28 -0.77 15.30
C TYR A 185 -17.07 0.21 14.41
N ASP A 186 -16.40 1.07 13.65
CA ASP A 186 -17.07 1.99 12.75
C ASP A 186 -17.61 1.26 11.50
N THR A 187 -16.72 0.65 10.72
CA THR A 187 -17.06 0.18 9.38
C THR A 187 -17.79 -1.16 9.40
N GLU A 188 -17.30 -2.16 10.16
CA GLU A 188 -17.93 -3.49 10.19
C GLU A 188 -19.18 -3.50 11.08
N ARG A 189 -19.06 -3.00 12.32
CA ARG A 189 -20.18 -3.00 13.27
C ARG A 189 -21.16 -1.84 13.06
N GLY A 190 -20.82 -0.87 12.23
CA GLY A 190 -21.64 0.29 11.92
C GLY A 190 -21.90 1.21 13.10
N MET A 191 -20.98 1.24 14.07
CA MET A 191 -21.07 2.12 15.23
C MET A 191 -20.66 3.55 14.89
N ASN A 192 -21.14 4.53 15.65
CA ASN A 192 -20.69 5.91 15.55
C ASN A 192 -19.36 6.06 16.30
N VAL A 193 -18.24 5.86 15.60
CA VAL A 193 -16.91 6.07 16.17
C VAL A 193 -16.43 7.49 15.88
N VAL A 194 -16.26 8.29 16.90
CA VAL A 194 -15.64 9.61 16.79
C VAL A 194 -14.14 9.46 17.00
N VAL A 195 -13.37 9.74 15.96
CA VAL A 195 -11.90 9.80 16.05
C VAL A 195 -11.48 11.23 16.31
N ALA A 196 -10.75 11.46 17.40
CA ALA A 196 -10.25 12.77 17.78
C ALA A 196 -8.72 12.78 17.87
N TYR A 197 -8.12 13.90 17.49
CA TYR A 197 -6.68 14.11 17.53
C TYR A 197 -6.37 15.35 18.38
N MET A 198 -5.28 15.31 19.16
CA MET A 198 -4.82 16.51 19.87
C MET A 198 -4.23 17.52 18.89
N THR A 199 -3.49 17.06 17.90
CA THR A 199 -2.86 17.88 16.88
C THR A 199 -2.95 17.25 15.50
N TYR A 200 -2.90 18.08 14.45
CA TYR A 200 -2.68 17.61 13.08
C TYR A 200 -1.19 17.72 12.63
N SER A 201 -0.31 18.17 13.53
CA SER A 201 1.11 18.41 13.30
C SER A 201 1.38 19.46 12.20
N ASN A 202 1.00 19.18 10.95
CA ASN A 202 1.06 20.10 9.82
C ASN A 202 0.03 19.72 8.75
N THR A 203 -0.10 20.56 7.71
CA THR A 203 -1.13 20.39 6.67
C THR A 203 -0.99 19.09 5.88
N THR A 204 0.23 18.61 5.66
CA THR A 204 0.48 17.33 4.99
C THR A 204 0.00 16.17 5.84
N ARG A 205 0.38 16.11 7.12
CA ARG A 205 -0.06 15.05 8.03
C ARG A 205 -1.58 15.05 8.25
N ARG A 206 -2.22 16.23 8.20
CA ARG A 206 -3.68 16.31 8.22
C ARG A 206 -4.31 15.64 6.99
N SER A 207 -3.77 15.85 5.81
CA SER A 207 -4.25 15.15 4.61
C SER A 207 -3.98 13.64 4.69
N GLU A 208 -2.84 13.24 5.25
CA GLU A 208 -2.50 11.83 5.47
C GLU A 208 -3.50 11.15 6.40
N LEU A 209 -3.85 11.76 7.54
CA LEU A 209 -4.85 11.20 8.45
C LEU A 209 -6.24 11.09 7.80
N LEU A 210 -6.67 12.09 7.00
CA LEU A 210 -7.95 12.01 6.30
C LEU A 210 -7.96 10.89 5.25
N ASN A 211 -6.84 10.71 4.54
CA ASN A 211 -6.69 9.61 3.58
C ASN A 211 -6.69 8.25 4.29
N GLY A 212 -5.99 8.13 5.43
CA GLY A 212 -5.93 6.90 6.24
C GLY A 212 -7.31 6.49 6.74
N LEU A 213 -8.03 7.39 7.39
CA LEU A 213 -9.38 7.14 7.88
C LEU A 213 -10.35 6.76 6.74
N TRP A 214 -10.33 7.51 5.64
CA TRP A 214 -11.18 7.23 4.49
C TRP A 214 -10.94 5.84 3.89
N SER A 215 -9.67 5.42 3.80
CA SER A 215 -9.30 4.10 3.26
C SER A 215 -9.78 2.93 4.12
N MET A 216 -9.97 3.15 5.44
CA MET A 216 -10.54 2.18 6.36
C MET A 216 -12.08 2.15 6.36
N GLY A 217 -12.74 2.93 5.49
CA GLY A 217 -14.18 2.97 5.40
C GLY A 217 -14.85 4.03 6.29
N VAL A 218 -14.09 4.81 7.06
CA VAL A 218 -14.64 5.91 7.87
C VAL A 218 -15.23 6.99 6.97
N ARG A 219 -16.43 7.42 7.27
CA ARG A 219 -17.13 8.48 6.53
C ARG A 219 -17.41 9.72 7.39
N THR A 220 -17.36 9.57 8.69
CA THR A 220 -17.51 10.66 9.67
C THR A 220 -16.24 11.48 9.76
N TYR A 221 -16.35 12.81 9.62
CA TYR A 221 -15.18 13.70 9.70
C TYR A 221 -14.59 13.71 11.12
N PRO A 222 -13.26 13.53 11.28
CA PRO A 222 -12.62 13.49 12.60
C PRO A 222 -12.62 14.84 13.29
N VAL A 223 -12.53 14.83 14.63
CA VAL A 223 -12.31 16.04 15.43
C VAL A 223 -10.82 16.30 15.55
N ILE A 224 -10.36 17.43 15.04
CA ILE A 224 -8.94 17.76 14.99
C ILE A 224 -8.66 18.96 15.90
N GLY A 225 -7.94 18.72 17.00
CA GLY A 225 -7.45 19.76 17.90
C GLY A 225 -6.30 20.57 17.27
N GLU A 226 -6.13 21.77 17.76
CA GLU A 226 -5.14 22.74 17.24
C GLU A 226 -3.92 22.88 18.18
N PHE A 227 -3.64 21.87 19.01
CA PHE A 227 -2.46 21.90 19.87
C PHE A 227 -1.20 21.80 19.01
N TYR A 228 -0.18 22.58 19.36
CA TYR A 228 1.07 22.57 18.62
C TYR A 228 1.85 21.28 18.86
N ASP A 229 2.19 20.56 17.78
CA ASP A 229 2.96 19.33 17.88
C ASP A 229 4.35 19.57 18.46
N THR A 230 4.69 18.78 19.47
CA THR A 230 5.99 18.88 20.15
C THR A 230 6.37 17.56 20.80
N TYR A 231 7.56 17.10 20.47
CA TYR A 231 8.11 15.90 21.11
C TYR A 231 8.54 16.18 22.55
N THR A 232 8.03 15.41 23.49
CA THR A 232 8.44 15.41 24.90
C THR A 232 8.52 13.98 25.42
N ARG A 233 9.32 13.76 26.48
CA ARG A 233 9.47 12.42 27.09
C ARG A 233 8.76 12.27 28.42
N LYS A 234 8.36 13.37 29.05
CA LYS A 234 7.72 13.38 30.36
C LYS A 234 6.36 14.06 30.29
N LEU A 235 5.45 13.64 31.14
CA LEU A 235 4.12 14.22 31.27
C LEU A 235 4.20 15.70 31.65
N GLU A 236 5.09 16.07 32.58
CA GLU A 236 5.27 17.46 33.02
C GLU A 236 5.73 18.37 31.89
N ASP A 237 6.65 17.86 31.05
CA ASP A 237 7.14 18.59 29.87
C ASP A 237 6.01 18.76 28.83
N ALA A 238 5.16 17.76 28.63
CA ALA A 238 3.98 17.87 27.77
C ALA A 238 3.01 18.95 28.28
N TYR A 239 2.69 18.96 29.57
CA TYR A 239 1.89 20.01 30.18
C TYR A 239 2.52 21.39 30.21
N SER A 240 3.83 21.48 30.09
CA SER A 240 4.51 22.77 29.93
C SER A 240 4.31 23.36 28.51
N ARG A 241 4.02 22.52 27.54
CA ARG A 241 3.76 22.90 26.14
C ARG A 241 2.27 23.12 25.87
N TRP A 242 1.44 22.20 26.36
CA TRP A 242 -0.02 22.29 26.27
C TRP A 242 -0.57 22.56 27.67
N ARG A 243 -1.11 23.76 27.88
CA ARG A 243 -1.62 24.12 29.22
C ARG A 243 -2.65 23.11 29.70
N LYS A 244 -2.50 22.68 30.93
CA LYS A 244 -3.33 21.63 31.52
C LYS A 244 -4.84 21.98 31.52
N SER A 245 -5.18 23.26 31.68
CA SER A 245 -6.56 23.75 31.54
C SER A 245 -7.14 23.49 30.16
N ASP A 246 -6.39 23.87 29.11
CA ASP A 246 -6.89 23.83 27.74
C ASP A 246 -7.04 22.38 27.23
N VAL A 247 -6.09 21.49 27.62
CA VAL A 247 -6.19 20.07 27.28
C VAL A 247 -7.37 19.39 27.99
N ARG A 248 -7.61 19.75 29.28
CA ARG A 248 -8.76 19.24 30.03
C ARG A 248 -10.08 19.78 29.52
N GLU A 249 -10.10 21.05 29.10
CA GLU A 249 -11.27 21.66 28.49
C GLU A 249 -11.62 20.97 27.17
N PHE A 250 -10.65 20.75 26.30
CA PHE A 250 -10.82 20.01 25.03
C PHE A 250 -11.33 18.57 25.28
N ALA A 251 -10.69 17.83 26.19
CA ALA A 251 -11.13 16.47 26.52
C ALA A 251 -12.55 16.44 27.10
N MET A 252 -12.89 17.39 28.01
CA MET A 252 -14.23 17.49 28.60
C MET A 252 -15.27 17.89 27.54
N GLU A 253 -14.93 18.77 26.61
CA GLU A 253 -15.78 19.09 25.46
C GLU A 253 -16.07 17.83 24.63
N LEU A 254 -15.05 17.05 24.26
CA LEU A 254 -15.23 15.79 23.52
C LEU A 254 -16.22 14.87 24.21
N LEU A 255 -16.07 14.67 25.54
CA LEU A 255 -16.91 13.76 26.29
C LEU A 255 -18.38 14.26 26.41
N ARG A 256 -18.58 15.54 26.64
CA ARG A 256 -19.94 16.11 26.82
C ARG A 256 -20.65 16.38 25.51
N ARG A 257 -19.91 16.77 24.50
CA ARG A 257 -20.45 17.06 23.15
C ARG A 257 -20.87 15.81 22.44
N TYR A 258 -20.01 14.79 22.42
CA TYR A 258 -20.21 13.56 21.64
C TYR A 258 -20.74 12.40 22.45
N LYS A 259 -20.76 12.47 23.75
CA LYS A 259 -21.42 11.52 24.67
C LYS A 259 -21.08 10.05 24.43
N PRO A 260 -19.79 9.68 24.36
CA PRO A 260 -19.40 8.31 24.08
C PRO A 260 -19.71 7.37 25.24
N GLU A 261 -20.15 6.14 24.94
CA GLU A 261 -20.26 5.08 25.93
C GLU A 261 -18.88 4.55 26.32
N VAL A 262 -17.98 4.41 25.33
CA VAL A 262 -16.63 3.89 25.48
C VAL A 262 -15.62 4.92 24.99
N VAL A 263 -14.51 5.05 25.71
CA VAL A 263 -13.35 5.86 25.33
C VAL A 263 -12.13 4.98 25.23
N VAL A 264 -11.35 5.11 24.14
CA VAL A 264 -10.08 4.42 23.91
C VAL A 264 -8.99 5.46 23.69
N THR A 265 -7.86 5.31 24.36
CA THR A 265 -6.73 6.22 24.19
C THR A 265 -5.40 5.57 24.58
N HIS A 266 -4.33 6.32 24.58
CA HIS A 266 -2.93 5.95 24.75
C HIS A 266 -2.55 5.28 26.07
N ASP A 267 -1.33 4.71 26.08
CA ASP A 267 -0.68 4.16 27.29
C ASP A 267 -0.38 5.26 28.30
N ILE A 268 -0.66 4.99 29.57
CA ILE A 268 -0.33 5.89 30.71
C ILE A 268 1.17 6.15 30.83
N ASN A 269 2.02 5.20 30.38
CA ASN A 269 3.46 5.36 30.31
C ASN A 269 3.91 6.04 29.02
N GLY A 270 3.00 6.25 28.08
CA GLY A 270 3.22 6.71 26.72
C GLY A 270 3.96 5.67 25.90
N GLU A 271 3.46 5.31 24.76
CA GLU A 271 4.16 4.42 23.85
C GLU A 271 5.55 4.99 23.58
N TYR A 272 6.56 4.14 23.59
CA TYR A 272 7.99 4.51 23.53
C TYR A 272 8.39 5.70 24.45
N GLY A 273 7.58 5.99 25.48
CA GLY A 273 7.83 7.06 26.46
C GLY A 273 7.44 8.46 26.00
N HIS A 274 6.57 8.60 24.97
CA HIS A 274 6.16 9.90 24.44
C HIS A 274 5.25 10.67 25.43
N GLY A 275 5.59 11.93 25.70
CA GLY A 275 4.88 12.74 26.70
C GLY A 275 3.47 13.14 26.30
N ALA A 276 3.19 13.36 25.00
CA ALA A 276 1.84 13.67 24.52
C ALA A 276 0.91 12.47 24.66
N HIS A 277 1.40 11.23 24.46
CA HIS A 277 0.60 10.01 24.68
C HIS A 277 0.25 9.86 26.16
N ARG A 278 1.24 10.04 27.05
CA ARG A 278 0.99 10.09 28.51
C ARG A 278 -0.07 11.12 28.90
N LEU A 279 -0.05 12.28 28.20
CA LEU A 279 -0.99 13.36 28.47
C LEU A 279 -2.42 12.97 28.03
N CYS A 280 -2.60 12.30 26.89
CA CYS A 280 -3.90 11.78 26.46
C CYS A 280 -4.48 10.81 27.50
N ALA A 281 -3.68 9.89 28.01
CA ALA A 281 -4.09 8.96 29.07
C ALA A 281 -4.44 9.71 30.38
N ASP A 282 -3.56 10.62 30.85
CA ASP A 282 -3.78 11.38 32.10
C ASP A 282 -5.03 12.26 32.04
N VAL A 283 -5.25 12.93 30.91
CA VAL A 283 -6.39 13.83 30.78
C VAL A 283 -7.71 13.04 30.69
N MET A 284 -7.74 11.89 30.01
CA MET A 284 -8.95 11.06 29.96
C MET A 284 -9.24 10.38 31.31
N GLN A 285 -8.23 9.92 32.03
CA GLN A 285 -8.41 9.40 33.38
C GLN A 285 -8.95 10.47 34.35
N TYR A 286 -8.60 11.74 34.12
CA TYR A 286 -9.15 12.85 34.92
C TYR A 286 -10.58 13.23 34.48
N CYS A 287 -10.84 13.37 33.19
CA CYS A 287 -12.09 13.91 32.67
C CYS A 287 -13.24 12.90 32.66
N VAL A 288 -12.99 11.63 32.37
CA VAL A 288 -14.01 10.59 32.25
C VAL A 288 -14.86 10.45 33.50
N PRO A 289 -14.28 10.29 34.72
CA PRO A 289 -15.09 10.19 35.95
C PRO A 289 -15.85 11.46 36.31
N LEU A 290 -15.46 12.61 35.77
CA LEU A 290 -16.00 13.92 36.07
C LEU A 290 -16.93 14.48 35.00
N ALA A 291 -17.09 13.79 33.88
CA ALA A 291 -17.91 14.30 32.78
C ALA A 291 -19.42 14.41 33.11
N ASN A 292 -19.89 13.65 34.10
CA ASN A 292 -21.25 13.71 34.60
C ASN A 292 -21.46 14.76 35.70
N ASP A 293 -20.39 15.38 36.22
CA ASP A 293 -20.51 16.41 37.28
C ASP A 293 -20.71 17.82 36.69
N PRO A 294 -21.90 18.45 36.84
CA PRO A 294 -22.16 19.77 36.25
C PRO A 294 -21.36 20.90 36.93
N THR A 295 -20.72 20.67 38.07
CA THR A 295 -19.91 21.68 38.77
C THR A 295 -18.49 21.78 38.20
N VAL A 296 -18.07 20.77 37.47
CA VAL A 296 -16.77 20.74 36.75
C VAL A 296 -16.96 21.32 35.36
N MET A 297 -16.27 22.42 35.06
CA MET A 297 -16.41 23.18 33.82
C MET A 297 -17.89 23.48 33.49
N PRO A 298 -18.55 24.29 34.31
CA PRO A 298 -20.01 24.51 34.27
C PRO A 298 -20.46 25.13 32.92
N GLU A 299 -19.58 25.87 32.22
CA GLU A 299 -19.86 26.43 30.90
C GLU A 299 -20.09 25.33 29.86
N LEU A 300 -19.22 24.32 29.83
CA LEU A 300 -19.39 23.17 28.96
C LEU A 300 -20.59 22.31 29.35
N ALA A 301 -20.89 22.20 30.65
CA ALA A 301 -22.08 21.51 31.14
C ALA A 301 -23.37 22.24 30.72
N ALA A 302 -23.37 23.57 30.73
CA ALA A 302 -24.51 24.40 30.28
C ALA A 302 -24.69 24.28 28.74
N GLN A 303 -23.60 24.18 28.01
CA GLN A 303 -23.63 24.14 26.53
C GLN A 303 -24.04 22.77 26.00
N TYR A 304 -23.48 21.69 26.51
CA TYR A 304 -23.62 20.33 25.97
C TYR A 304 -24.38 19.36 26.88
N GLY A 305 -24.65 19.74 28.11
CA GLY A 305 -25.11 18.85 29.17
C GLY A 305 -23.96 18.09 29.82
N THR A 306 -24.32 17.17 30.71
CA THR A 306 -23.37 16.25 31.35
C THR A 306 -23.50 14.85 30.72
N TRP A 307 -22.46 14.03 30.84
CA TRP A 307 -22.46 12.67 30.31
C TRP A 307 -21.73 11.70 31.22
N GLU A 308 -22.30 10.52 31.44
CA GLU A 308 -21.62 9.43 32.14
C GLU A 308 -21.01 8.46 31.13
N VAL A 309 -19.69 8.54 30.92
CA VAL A 309 -18.94 7.56 30.16
C VAL A 309 -18.96 6.22 30.89
N LYS A 310 -19.19 5.13 30.18
CA LYS A 310 -19.31 3.80 30.81
C LYS A 310 -17.98 3.12 31.01
N LYS A 311 -17.08 3.24 30.03
CA LYS A 311 -15.78 2.54 30.06
C LYS A 311 -14.68 3.42 29.48
N LEU A 312 -13.48 3.36 30.08
CA LEU A 312 -12.25 3.93 29.54
C LEU A 312 -11.20 2.83 29.42
N TYR A 313 -10.71 2.63 28.21
CA TYR A 313 -9.59 1.76 27.94
C TYR A 313 -8.33 2.56 27.61
N LEU A 314 -7.22 2.10 28.16
CA LEU A 314 -5.90 2.61 27.86
C LEU A 314 -5.09 1.52 27.15
N HIS A 315 -4.36 1.91 26.12
CA HIS A 315 -3.45 1.03 25.41
C HIS A 315 -2.36 0.53 26.37
N LEU A 316 -1.97 -0.75 26.28
CA LEU A 316 -0.96 -1.43 27.11
C LEU A 316 -1.17 -1.31 28.64
N TYR A 317 -2.38 -1.03 29.08
CA TYR A 317 -2.67 -0.90 30.49
C TYR A 317 -2.83 -2.27 31.17
N GLY A 318 -2.01 -2.53 32.21
CA GLY A 318 -1.90 -3.87 32.78
C GLY A 318 -3.00 -4.28 33.77
N GLN A 319 -4.01 -3.44 34.06
CA GLN A 319 -5.14 -3.78 34.90
C GLN A 319 -6.38 -4.11 34.04
N ASN A 320 -7.11 -5.18 34.40
CA ASN A 320 -8.23 -5.70 33.61
C ASN A 320 -7.85 -5.73 32.11
N ALA A 321 -6.68 -6.35 31.85
CA ALA A 321 -6.11 -6.41 30.52
C ALA A 321 -6.97 -7.26 29.59
N ILE A 322 -7.18 -6.77 28.39
CA ILE A 322 -7.88 -7.46 27.30
C ILE A 322 -7.00 -7.48 26.06
N THR A 323 -7.13 -8.53 25.29
CA THR A 323 -6.47 -8.66 23.98
C THR A 323 -7.53 -8.71 22.90
N MET A 324 -7.41 -7.83 21.93
CA MET A 324 -8.34 -7.73 20.81
C MET A 324 -7.87 -8.64 19.67
N ASP A 325 -8.81 -9.27 18.96
CA ASP A 325 -8.52 -10.05 17.76
C ASP A 325 -8.83 -9.21 16.51
N TRP A 326 -7.80 -8.58 15.97
CA TRP A 326 -7.92 -7.78 14.74
C TRP A 326 -7.75 -8.59 13.46
N ASN A 327 -7.58 -9.92 13.55
CA ASN A 327 -7.40 -10.81 12.41
C ASN A 327 -8.73 -11.43 11.92
N VAL A 328 -9.86 -11.01 12.47
CA VAL A 328 -11.18 -11.41 12.00
C VAL A 328 -11.49 -10.71 10.67
N PRO A 329 -11.82 -11.46 9.60
CA PRO A 329 -12.21 -10.86 8.32
C PRO A 329 -13.48 -10.01 8.43
N LEU A 330 -13.43 -8.78 7.95
CA LEU A 330 -14.55 -7.83 7.95
C LEU A 330 -15.32 -7.94 6.63
N ILE A 331 -16.62 -8.24 6.70
CA ILE A 331 -17.48 -8.45 5.51
C ILE A 331 -17.64 -7.14 4.74
N SER A 332 -17.87 -6.04 5.45
CA SER A 332 -17.99 -4.69 4.89
C SER A 332 -16.75 -4.24 4.11
N MET A 333 -15.58 -4.83 4.43
CA MET A 333 -14.29 -4.50 3.82
C MET A 333 -13.75 -5.63 2.93
N HIS A 334 -14.65 -6.35 2.27
CA HIS A 334 -14.33 -7.41 1.30
C HIS A 334 -13.44 -8.54 1.87
N GLY A 335 -13.58 -8.84 3.16
CA GLY A 335 -12.85 -9.92 3.84
C GLY A 335 -11.44 -9.54 4.31
N LYS A 336 -11.04 -8.28 4.21
CA LYS A 336 -9.82 -7.79 4.88
C LYS A 336 -10.04 -7.77 6.39
N THR A 337 -8.96 -7.96 7.13
CA THR A 337 -8.99 -7.88 8.59
C THR A 337 -8.81 -6.45 9.07
N GLY A 338 -9.19 -6.16 10.30
CA GLY A 338 -8.95 -4.84 10.91
C GLY A 338 -7.46 -4.48 10.96
N LEU A 339 -6.59 -5.47 11.18
CA LEU A 339 -5.14 -5.28 11.18
C LEU A 339 -4.61 -4.94 9.78
N GLU A 340 -5.04 -5.69 8.74
CA GLU A 340 -4.64 -5.40 7.36
C GLU A 340 -5.07 -4.01 6.91
N LEU A 341 -6.28 -3.58 7.26
CA LEU A 341 -6.77 -2.25 6.95
C LEU A 341 -5.96 -1.15 7.63
N ALA A 342 -5.62 -1.32 8.91
CA ALA A 342 -4.78 -0.37 9.63
C ALA A 342 -3.36 -0.31 9.04
N GLN A 343 -2.80 -1.45 8.64
CA GLN A 343 -1.51 -1.52 7.95
C GLN A 343 -1.53 -0.80 6.60
N GLU A 344 -2.57 -1.01 5.79
CA GLU A 344 -2.74 -0.33 4.52
C GLU A 344 -2.95 1.18 4.70
N ALA A 345 -3.78 1.58 5.67
CA ALA A 345 -4.03 2.98 5.99
C ALA A 345 -2.75 3.69 6.48
N TYR A 346 -1.91 3.01 7.28
CA TYR A 346 -0.63 3.57 7.72
C TYR A 346 0.31 3.89 6.55
N LEU A 347 0.22 3.16 5.44
CA LEU A 347 1.01 3.48 4.25
C LEU A 347 0.65 4.83 3.62
N LEU A 348 -0.55 5.34 3.88
CA LEU A 348 -0.99 6.67 3.43
C LEU A 348 -0.39 7.80 4.28
N HIS A 349 0.21 7.49 5.44
CA HIS A 349 1.01 8.41 6.23
C HIS A 349 2.45 8.48 5.70
N VAL A 350 2.60 8.96 4.48
CA VAL A 350 3.84 8.96 3.69
C VAL A 350 5.01 9.61 4.43
N THR A 351 4.74 10.71 5.17
CA THR A 351 5.77 11.42 5.95
C THR A 351 6.28 10.61 7.13
N GLN A 352 5.56 9.55 7.55
CA GLN A 352 5.90 8.71 8.70
C GLN A 352 6.58 7.39 8.30
N GLN A 353 6.63 7.06 7.02
CA GLN A 353 7.25 5.82 6.52
C GLN A 353 8.79 5.76 6.71
N THR A 354 9.41 6.81 7.21
CA THR A 354 10.84 6.85 7.55
C THR A 354 11.13 6.49 9.01
N THR A 355 10.09 6.28 9.81
CA THR A 355 10.20 5.85 11.22
C THR A 355 10.31 4.33 11.32
N ASP A 356 10.74 3.84 12.49
CA ASP A 356 10.81 2.39 12.75
C ASP A 356 9.46 1.81 13.24
N PHE A 357 8.37 2.59 13.18
CA PHE A 357 7.05 2.14 13.60
C PHE A 357 6.36 1.29 12.54
N VAL A 358 5.68 0.25 13.01
CA VAL A 358 4.85 -0.65 12.21
C VAL A 358 3.56 -0.92 12.95
N VAL A 359 2.48 -1.09 12.21
CA VAL A 359 1.20 -1.56 12.75
C VAL A 359 1.28 -3.06 12.95
N THR A 360 1.21 -3.51 14.20
CA THR A 360 1.33 -4.93 14.57
C THR A 360 0.49 -5.24 15.81
N ASP A 361 -0.07 -6.43 15.85
CA ASP A 361 -0.79 -6.97 17.00
C ASP A 361 0.13 -7.77 17.96
N GLU A 362 1.43 -7.75 17.71
CA GLU A 362 2.43 -8.44 18.53
C GLU A 362 3.49 -7.51 19.10
N GLY A 363 4.10 -7.93 20.20
CA GLY A 363 5.28 -7.26 20.76
C GLY A 363 4.96 -6.11 21.71
N LYS A 364 5.92 -5.20 21.86
CA LYS A 364 5.87 -4.14 22.91
C LYS A 364 4.91 -2.99 22.58
N THR A 365 4.55 -2.85 21.34
CA THR A 365 3.64 -1.82 20.82
C THR A 365 2.48 -2.47 20.09
N SER A 366 2.07 -3.65 20.54
CA SER A 366 0.92 -4.38 20.01
C SER A 366 -0.33 -3.50 20.02
N CYS A 367 -0.92 -3.25 18.88
CA CYS A 367 -2.17 -2.49 18.77
C CYS A 367 -3.41 -3.26 19.27
N ALA A 368 -3.22 -4.48 19.78
CA ALA A 368 -4.29 -5.34 20.26
C ALA A 368 -4.41 -5.38 21.80
N GLU A 369 -3.43 -4.84 22.53
CA GLU A 369 -3.36 -4.95 23.99
C GLU A 369 -3.92 -3.68 24.67
N PHE A 370 -4.98 -3.84 25.45
CA PHE A 370 -5.62 -2.75 26.20
C PHE A 370 -5.93 -3.17 27.63
N GLY A 371 -6.25 -2.21 28.48
CA GLY A 371 -6.77 -2.50 29.81
C GLY A 371 -7.84 -1.49 30.22
N LEU A 372 -8.81 -1.97 31.01
CA LEU A 372 -9.94 -1.19 31.50
C LEU A 372 -9.50 -0.32 32.69
N ALA A 373 -9.34 0.99 32.44
CA ALA A 373 -8.89 1.95 33.45
C ALA A 373 -10.04 2.55 34.26
N TYR A 374 -11.26 2.55 33.72
CA TYR A 374 -12.47 3.03 34.41
C TYR A 374 -13.69 2.30 33.86
N SER A 375 -14.63 1.96 34.78
CA SER A 375 -15.93 1.36 34.40
C SER A 375 -17.00 1.68 35.40
N THR A 376 -18.22 1.97 34.94
CA THR A 376 -19.45 2.06 35.74
C THR A 376 -20.31 0.80 35.57
N VAL A 377 -19.90 -0.16 34.74
CA VAL A 377 -20.68 -1.35 34.37
C VAL A 377 -19.99 -2.67 34.80
N GLY A 378 -18.91 -2.58 35.56
CA GLY A 378 -18.14 -3.73 36.03
C GLY A 378 -16.87 -4.01 35.17
N GLU A 379 -16.13 -5.01 35.62
CA GLU A 379 -14.91 -5.50 34.92
C GLU A 379 -15.28 -6.41 33.76
N ASP A 380 -14.42 -6.48 32.78
CA ASP A 380 -14.54 -7.44 31.67
C ASP A 380 -14.24 -8.84 32.17
N VAL A 381 -15.03 -9.81 31.73
CA VAL A 381 -14.91 -11.22 32.13
C VAL A 381 -14.34 -12.06 31.00
N PHE A 382 -14.75 -11.75 29.75
CA PHE A 382 -14.34 -12.51 28.57
C PHE A 382 -13.16 -11.84 27.86
N GLY A 383 -13.13 -10.51 27.86
CA GLY A 383 -12.16 -9.71 27.08
C GLY A 383 -12.40 -9.80 25.56
N GLY A 384 -11.68 -9.00 24.80
CA GLY A 384 -11.78 -9.03 23.34
C GLY A 384 -12.95 -8.24 22.73
N ASP A 385 -13.70 -7.48 23.56
CA ASP A 385 -14.70 -6.51 23.10
C ASP A 385 -14.77 -5.31 24.05
N PHE A 386 -14.58 -4.10 23.54
CA PHE A 386 -14.71 -2.86 24.32
C PHE A 386 -16.12 -2.62 24.86
N PHE A 387 -17.15 -3.25 24.27
CA PHE A 387 -18.55 -3.12 24.65
C PHE A 387 -19.05 -4.25 25.57
N GLU A 388 -18.18 -5.08 26.09
CA GLU A 388 -18.57 -6.08 27.09
C GLU A 388 -19.28 -5.41 28.29
N ASN A 389 -20.34 -6.01 28.80
CA ASN A 389 -21.23 -5.51 29.86
C ASN A 389 -22.05 -4.25 29.50
N LEU A 390 -22.05 -3.82 28.25
CA LEU A 390 -22.91 -2.74 27.78
C LEU A 390 -24.11 -3.32 27.03
N ALA A 391 -25.31 -2.89 27.41
CA ALA A 391 -26.49 -3.10 26.58
C ALA A 391 -26.41 -2.12 25.41
N TRP A 392 -25.87 -2.58 24.29
CA TRP A 392 -25.73 -1.76 23.12
C TRP A 392 -27.07 -1.63 22.38
N ASN A 393 -27.63 -0.44 22.39
CA ASN A 393 -28.71 -0.02 21.50
C ASN A 393 -28.07 0.78 20.39
N ALA A 394 -27.96 0.17 19.19
CA ALA A 394 -27.40 0.83 18.04
C ALA A 394 -27.98 2.24 17.85
N THR A 395 -27.11 3.24 17.87
CA THR A 395 -27.51 4.61 17.54
C THR A 395 -27.61 4.68 16.01
N PRO A 396 -28.72 5.18 15.42
CA PRO A 396 -28.82 5.34 13.97
C PRO A 396 -27.67 6.22 13.46
N ARG A 397 -27.03 5.78 12.37
CA ARG A 397 -26.03 6.62 11.68
C ARG A 397 -26.69 7.86 11.06
N PRO A 398 -25.92 8.91 10.73
CA PRO A 398 -26.44 10.08 10.01
C PRO A 398 -27.12 9.74 8.70
N ASP A 399 -26.76 8.64 8.03
CA ASP A 399 -27.40 8.12 6.83
C ASP A 399 -28.76 7.41 7.07
N GLY A 400 -29.18 7.29 8.34
CA GLY A 400 -30.42 6.64 8.75
C GLY A 400 -30.34 5.12 8.84
N THR A 401 -29.16 4.51 8.65
CA THR A 401 -28.98 3.08 8.86
C THR A 401 -28.83 2.78 10.37
N THR A 402 -29.35 1.63 10.78
CA THR A 402 -29.16 1.13 12.16
C THR A 402 -28.33 -0.15 12.05
N PRO A 403 -27.19 -0.24 12.73
CA PRO A 403 -26.36 -1.45 12.71
C PRO A 403 -27.14 -2.64 13.29
N GLU A 404 -26.96 -3.80 12.71
CA GLU A 404 -27.52 -5.04 13.25
C GLU A 404 -26.70 -5.48 14.46
N PRO A 405 -27.33 -5.85 15.60
CA PRO A 405 -26.59 -6.30 16.76
C PRO A 405 -25.82 -7.57 16.42
N THR A 406 -24.52 -7.56 16.63
CA THR A 406 -23.67 -8.74 16.45
C THR A 406 -24.20 -9.86 17.38
N PRO A 407 -24.46 -11.07 16.89
CA PRO A 407 -24.90 -12.15 17.76
C PRO A 407 -23.83 -12.41 18.82
N THR A 408 -24.21 -12.23 20.09
CA THR A 408 -23.36 -12.57 21.24
C THR A 408 -22.90 -14.00 21.07
N ARG A 409 -21.61 -14.22 20.93
CA ARG A 409 -21.03 -15.57 20.87
C ARG A 409 -21.51 -16.33 22.10
N ALA A 410 -22.22 -17.43 21.89
CA ALA A 410 -22.66 -18.30 22.98
C ALA A 410 -21.42 -18.65 23.83
N PRO A 411 -21.52 -18.56 25.17
CA PRO A 411 -20.39 -18.85 26.04
C PRO A 411 -19.87 -20.26 25.74
N THR A 412 -18.60 -20.36 25.45
CA THR A 412 -17.90 -21.67 25.38
C THR A 412 -18.08 -22.30 26.73
N PRO A 413 -18.55 -23.56 26.82
CA PRO A 413 -18.79 -24.23 28.12
C PRO A 413 -17.48 -24.21 28.90
N THR A 414 -17.52 -23.54 30.06
CA THR A 414 -16.42 -23.48 31.01
C THR A 414 -16.00 -24.90 31.38
N PRO A 415 -14.72 -25.28 31.26
CA PRO A 415 -14.29 -26.60 31.75
C PRO A 415 -14.59 -26.68 33.25
N THR A 416 -15.31 -27.72 33.63
CA THR A 416 -15.63 -28.03 35.03
C THR A 416 -14.34 -28.03 35.83
N PRO A 417 -14.24 -27.26 36.92
CA PRO A 417 -12.99 -27.18 37.71
C PRO A 417 -12.69 -28.56 38.29
N VAL A 418 -11.49 -29.05 37.99
CA VAL A 418 -10.92 -30.21 38.66
C VAL A 418 -10.73 -29.83 40.12
N PRO A 419 -11.16 -30.63 41.10
CA PRO A 419 -11.02 -30.26 42.51
C PRO A 419 -9.54 -30.05 42.84
N THR A 420 -9.21 -28.85 43.29
CA THR A 420 -7.90 -28.47 43.80
C THR A 420 -7.59 -29.26 45.08
N PRO A 421 -6.43 -29.90 45.20
CA PRO A 421 -6.05 -30.56 46.43
C PRO A 421 -5.97 -29.56 47.58
N THR A 422 -6.53 -29.90 48.73
CA THR A 422 -6.55 -29.09 49.93
C THR A 422 -5.13 -28.73 50.38
N PRO A 423 -4.80 -27.46 50.64
CA PRO A 423 -3.45 -27.09 50.99
C PRO A 423 -3.07 -27.69 52.36
N THR A 424 -1.90 -28.27 52.41
CA THR A 424 -1.29 -28.72 53.67
C THR A 424 -0.87 -27.49 54.50
N PRO A 425 -1.06 -27.46 55.81
CA PRO A 425 -0.80 -26.28 56.60
C PRO A 425 0.72 -25.92 56.60
N THR A 426 0.98 -24.66 56.28
CA THR A 426 2.32 -24.08 56.27
C THR A 426 2.87 -23.98 57.69
N PRO A 427 4.09 -24.39 57.98
CA PRO A 427 4.70 -24.21 59.31
C PRO A 427 4.97 -22.74 59.61
N THR A 428 4.70 -22.35 60.83
CA THR A 428 4.89 -21.02 61.42
C THR A 428 6.35 -20.55 61.32
N PRO A 429 6.64 -19.32 60.89
CA PRO A 429 8.01 -18.84 60.74
C PRO A 429 8.67 -18.65 62.12
N THR A 430 9.88 -19.13 62.23
CA THR A 430 10.80 -18.91 63.35
C THR A 430 11.37 -17.49 63.28
N PRO A 431 11.57 -16.76 64.41
CA PRO A 431 12.00 -15.39 64.35
C PRO A 431 13.47 -15.26 63.86
N THR A 432 13.70 -14.24 63.05
CA THR A 432 14.97 -13.86 62.46
C THR A 432 15.88 -13.21 63.51
N PRO A 433 17.13 -13.60 63.59
CA PRO A 433 18.10 -12.92 64.46
C PRO A 433 18.59 -11.60 63.87
N THR A 434 18.80 -10.63 64.81
CA THR A 434 19.25 -9.26 64.56
C THR A 434 20.67 -9.23 63.94
N PRO A 435 21.01 -8.34 63.04
CA PRO A 435 22.30 -8.25 62.39
C PRO A 435 23.38 -7.66 63.34
N THR A 436 24.57 -8.26 63.34
CA THR A 436 25.78 -7.75 63.95
C THR A 436 26.61 -6.97 62.93
N PRO A 437 27.31 -5.90 63.26
CA PRO A 437 27.90 -4.98 62.35
C PRO A 437 29.20 -5.49 61.67
N THR A 438 29.38 -5.02 60.48
CA THR A 438 30.49 -5.22 59.58
C THR A 438 31.83 -4.66 60.05
N PRO A 439 32.98 -5.29 59.85
CA PRO A 439 34.24 -4.59 59.68
C PRO A 439 34.72 -4.49 58.25
N THR A 440 35.33 -3.34 58.01
CA THR A 440 35.86 -2.82 56.75
C THR A 440 37.18 -3.47 56.30
N PRO A 441 37.60 -3.36 55.07
CA PRO A 441 38.49 -4.24 54.35
C PRO A 441 39.96 -3.86 54.37
N THR A 442 40.83 -4.74 53.95
CA THR A 442 42.13 -4.37 53.35
C THR A 442 42.63 -5.48 52.41
N PRO A 443 43.49 -5.14 51.50
CA PRO A 443 43.54 -5.71 50.15
C PRO A 443 44.71 -6.67 49.84
N THR A 444 44.58 -7.35 48.70
CA THR A 444 45.59 -7.66 47.68
C THR A 444 46.62 -8.74 47.89
N PRO A 445 47.28 -9.26 46.88
CA PRO A 445 46.87 -10.00 45.71
C PRO A 445 47.55 -11.36 45.51
N THR A 446 47.00 -12.16 44.61
CA THR A 446 47.65 -13.09 43.66
C THR A 446 48.60 -14.20 44.18
N PRO A 447 48.62 -15.42 43.64
CA PRO A 447 48.68 -15.74 42.21
C PRO A 447 47.83 -16.95 41.79
N THR A 448 47.65 -17.01 40.47
CA THR A 448 47.04 -18.06 39.66
C THR A 448 47.68 -19.44 39.93
N PRO A 449 46.90 -20.50 40.12
CA PRO A 449 47.37 -21.85 39.88
C PRO A 449 46.81 -22.46 38.59
N SER A 450 47.69 -23.27 37.97
CA SER A 450 47.59 -24.09 36.78
C SER A 450 46.42 -25.09 36.83
N PRO A 451 45.91 -25.50 35.65
CA PRO A 451 44.66 -26.27 35.55
C PRO A 451 44.84 -27.72 36.07
N THR A 452 43.88 -28.13 36.88
CA THR A 452 43.72 -29.52 37.32
C THR A 452 43.00 -30.33 36.23
N PRO A 453 43.35 -31.57 35.98
CA PRO A 453 42.78 -32.37 34.90
C PRO A 453 41.29 -32.70 35.15
N MET A 454 40.57 -32.64 34.08
CA MET A 454 39.13 -32.91 33.98
C MET A 454 38.84 -34.38 34.35
N PRO A 455 37.83 -34.65 35.18
CA PRO A 455 37.43 -36.04 35.47
C PRO A 455 36.73 -36.66 34.26
N THR A 456 37.04 -37.93 34.00
CA THR A 456 36.44 -38.79 32.99
C THR A 456 34.94 -38.91 33.20
N PRO A 457 34.13 -38.80 32.16
CA PRO A 457 32.68 -38.88 32.31
C PRO A 457 32.23 -40.30 32.70
N THR A 458 31.39 -40.35 33.72
CA THR A 458 30.68 -41.54 34.13
C THR A 458 29.66 -41.97 33.05
N PRO A 459 29.53 -43.24 32.70
CA PRO A 459 28.59 -43.64 31.69
C PRO A 459 27.14 -43.30 32.11
N THR A 460 26.44 -42.59 31.24
CA THR A 460 25.02 -42.28 31.36
C THR A 460 24.20 -43.57 31.21
N PRO A 461 23.23 -43.85 32.09
CA PRO A 461 22.35 -45.02 31.93
C PRO A 461 21.60 -44.96 30.64
N THR A 462 21.54 -46.11 29.95
CA THR A 462 20.81 -46.30 28.70
C THR A 462 19.33 -46.04 28.97
N PRO A 463 18.65 -45.16 28.20
CA PRO A 463 17.23 -44.93 28.39
C PRO A 463 16.43 -46.19 28.07
N THR A 464 15.49 -46.52 28.95
CA THR A 464 14.49 -47.53 28.74
C THR A 464 13.63 -47.19 27.49
N PRO A 465 13.37 -48.11 26.59
CA PRO A 465 12.59 -47.79 25.40
C PRO A 465 11.20 -47.29 25.76
N THR A 466 10.89 -46.05 25.34
CA THR A 466 9.55 -45.44 25.41
C THR A 466 8.61 -46.28 24.51
N PRO A 467 7.40 -46.63 24.93
CA PRO A 467 6.48 -47.33 24.06
C PRO A 467 6.22 -46.53 22.79
N THR A 468 6.34 -47.16 21.65
CA THR A 468 6.06 -46.63 20.33
C THR A 468 4.61 -46.13 20.30
N PRO A 469 4.34 -44.86 19.99
CA PRO A 469 2.95 -44.41 19.86
C PRO A 469 2.28 -45.18 18.74
N THR A 470 1.10 -45.63 19.00
CA THR A 470 0.19 -46.22 17.99
C THR A 470 0.02 -45.23 16.86
N PRO A 471 0.15 -45.59 15.57
CA PRO A 471 0.00 -44.67 14.49
C PRO A 471 -1.39 -44.04 14.50
N THR A 472 -1.45 -42.76 14.66
CA THR A 472 -2.66 -41.94 14.41
C THR A 472 -3.06 -42.17 12.95
N PRO A 473 -4.34 -42.44 12.64
CA PRO A 473 -4.74 -42.58 11.26
C PRO A 473 -4.33 -41.32 10.49
N SER A 474 -3.59 -41.53 9.40
CA SER A 474 -3.22 -40.49 8.46
C SER A 474 -4.51 -39.79 8.01
N PRO A 475 -4.55 -38.43 8.03
CA PRO A 475 -5.68 -37.73 7.48
C PRO A 475 -5.87 -38.18 6.03
N THR A 476 -7.08 -38.51 5.68
CA THR A 476 -7.47 -38.76 4.28
C THR A 476 -7.03 -37.57 3.45
N PRO A 477 -6.27 -37.75 2.37
CA PRO A 477 -5.83 -36.61 1.56
C PRO A 477 -7.08 -35.85 1.09
N THR A 478 -7.14 -34.58 1.43
CA THR A 478 -8.11 -33.65 0.84
C THR A 478 -7.93 -33.75 -0.67
N PRO A 479 -8.99 -33.97 -1.47
CA PRO A 479 -8.83 -34.05 -2.90
C PRO A 479 -8.12 -32.78 -3.38
N THR A 480 -6.97 -32.95 -4.01
CA THR A 480 -6.27 -31.88 -4.74
C THR A 480 -7.31 -31.27 -5.67
N PRO A 481 -7.52 -29.93 -5.63
CA PRO A 481 -8.43 -29.30 -6.57
C PRO A 481 -7.97 -29.68 -7.97
N THR A 482 -8.85 -30.31 -8.73
CA THR A 482 -8.64 -30.59 -10.16
C THR A 482 -8.31 -29.23 -10.78
N PRO A 483 -7.17 -29.08 -11.48
CA PRO A 483 -6.87 -27.82 -12.14
C PRO A 483 -8.06 -27.47 -13.04
N THR A 484 -8.63 -26.30 -12.80
CA THR A 484 -9.65 -25.73 -13.68
C THR A 484 -8.99 -25.64 -15.05
N PRO A 485 -9.59 -26.17 -16.13
CA PRO A 485 -9.03 -26.01 -17.47
C PRO A 485 -8.83 -24.53 -17.71
N HIS A 486 -7.58 -24.09 -17.90
CA HIS A 486 -7.31 -22.72 -18.29
C HIS A 486 -8.08 -22.44 -19.59
N PRO A 487 -8.72 -21.28 -19.74
CA PRO A 487 -9.29 -20.90 -21.02
C PRO A 487 -8.16 -20.95 -22.03
N VAL A 488 -8.36 -21.70 -23.10
CA VAL A 488 -7.46 -21.69 -24.27
C VAL A 488 -7.56 -20.28 -24.84
N TYR A 489 -6.54 -19.47 -24.62
CA TYR A 489 -6.46 -18.14 -25.18
C TYR A 489 -6.20 -18.26 -26.69
N GLU A 490 -7.27 -18.23 -27.44
CA GLU A 490 -7.23 -18.23 -28.91
C GLU A 490 -7.09 -16.81 -29.48
N LYS A 491 -6.29 -15.94 -28.87
CA LYS A 491 -5.94 -14.70 -29.57
C LYS A 491 -4.80 -14.99 -30.52
N PRO A 492 -5.04 -14.89 -31.84
CA PRO A 492 -4.01 -15.14 -32.81
C PRO A 492 -2.90 -14.06 -32.71
N VAL A 493 -1.66 -14.46 -32.93
CA VAL A 493 -0.52 -13.60 -33.25
C VAL A 493 -0.78 -12.80 -34.54
N ALA A 494 -1.94 -13.00 -35.14
CA ALA A 494 -2.39 -12.45 -36.43
C ALA A 494 -2.35 -10.91 -36.49
N ASP A 495 -2.43 -10.22 -35.37
CA ASP A 495 -2.39 -8.75 -35.31
C ASP A 495 -0.95 -8.19 -35.34
N VAL A 496 0.07 -9.02 -35.32
CA VAL A 496 1.45 -8.57 -35.42
C VAL A 496 1.78 -8.24 -36.87
N GLU A 497 2.10 -6.98 -37.15
CA GLU A 497 2.55 -6.55 -38.48
C GLU A 497 3.93 -7.16 -38.80
N TRP A 498 4.00 -7.91 -39.89
CA TRP A 498 5.23 -8.50 -40.36
C TRP A 498 5.97 -7.52 -41.28
N PRO A 499 7.32 -7.51 -41.24
CA PRO A 499 8.11 -6.59 -42.07
C PRO A 499 7.94 -6.83 -43.59
N GLU A 500 7.71 -8.06 -43.96
CA GLU A 500 7.51 -8.46 -45.35
C GLU A 500 6.35 -9.45 -45.48
N ASP A 501 5.60 -9.34 -46.56
CA ASP A 501 4.53 -10.27 -46.94
C ASP A 501 5.06 -11.57 -47.56
N GLY A 502 4.24 -12.61 -47.56
CA GLY A 502 4.51 -13.86 -48.28
C GLY A 502 4.98 -15.01 -47.40
N GLN A 503 5.10 -14.85 -46.08
CA GLN A 503 5.38 -15.94 -45.16
C GLN A 503 4.11 -16.77 -44.90
N GLU A 504 4.26 -18.12 -44.99
CA GLU A 504 3.15 -19.02 -44.63
C GLU A 504 3.00 -19.14 -43.13
N LYS A 505 1.80 -18.83 -42.62
CA LYS A 505 1.46 -18.80 -41.21
C LYS A 505 0.40 -19.84 -40.90
N ASP A 506 0.42 -20.31 -39.68
CA ASP A 506 -0.67 -21.12 -39.11
C ASP A 506 -1.91 -20.27 -38.79
N GLY A 507 -2.98 -20.89 -38.33
CA GLY A 507 -4.23 -20.21 -37.97
C GLY A 507 -4.11 -19.27 -36.78
N LYS A 508 -3.03 -19.33 -35.97
CA LYS A 508 -2.72 -18.46 -34.83
C LYS A 508 -1.80 -17.30 -35.26
N GLY A 509 -1.15 -17.35 -36.39
CA GLY A 509 -0.23 -16.34 -36.90
C GLY A 509 1.26 -16.67 -36.72
N TYR A 510 1.62 -17.84 -36.21
CA TYR A 510 3.00 -18.34 -36.17
C TYR A 510 3.45 -18.82 -37.56
N LEU A 511 4.77 -18.81 -37.82
CA LEU A 511 5.34 -19.38 -39.02
C LEU A 511 5.03 -20.87 -39.10
N LEU A 512 4.65 -21.38 -40.28
CA LEU A 512 4.34 -22.81 -40.43
C LEU A 512 5.55 -23.71 -40.21
N THR A 513 6.72 -23.31 -40.76
CA THR A 513 7.96 -24.08 -40.66
C THR A 513 9.18 -23.18 -40.71
N GLY A 514 10.27 -23.60 -40.07
CA GLY A 514 11.57 -22.93 -40.14
C GLY A 514 11.63 -21.68 -39.27
N GLU A 515 12.49 -20.77 -39.65
CA GLU A 515 12.73 -19.51 -38.95
C GLU A 515 12.76 -18.37 -39.97
N TYR A 516 12.20 -17.23 -39.58
CA TYR A 516 12.26 -15.98 -40.33
C TYR A 516 12.88 -14.90 -39.47
N VAL A 517 13.92 -14.25 -39.99
CA VAL A 517 14.65 -13.19 -39.28
C VAL A 517 14.69 -11.95 -40.16
N TYR A 518 14.33 -10.80 -39.61
CA TYR A 518 14.48 -9.49 -40.20
C TYR A 518 15.16 -8.55 -39.25
N GLU A 519 16.25 -7.91 -39.67
CA GLU A 519 16.99 -6.94 -38.87
C GLU A 519 17.24 -5.69 -39.70
N ASN A 520 16.63 -4.56 -39.33
CA ASN A 520 16.90 -3.26 -39.93
C ASN A 520 17.17 -2.21 -38.84
N ALA A 521 18.43 -2.03 -38.51
CA ALA A 521 18.85 -1.09 -37.48
C ALA A 521 18.65 0.38 -37.89
N GLU A 522 18.54 0.70 -39.16
CA GLU A 522 18.27 2.06 -39.66
C GLU A 522 16.79 2.44 -39.38
N GLU A 523 15.88 1.55 -39.77
CA GLU A 523 14.44 1.70 -39.46
C GLU A 523 14.16 1.52 -37.97
N GLY A 524 14.99 0.74 -37.30
CA GLY A 524 14.81 0.41 -35.89
C GLY A 524 13.82 -0.73 -35.68
N LEU A 525 13.82 -1.70 -36.59
CA LEU A 525 12.97 -2.87 -36.56
C LEU A 525 13.78 -4.16 -36.54
N TRP A 526 13.46 -5.02 -35.56
CA TRP A 526 13.98 -6.39 -35.47
C TRP A 526 12.80 -7.34 -35.32
N PHE A 527 12.78 -8.38 -36.11
CA PHE A 527 11.69 -9.33 -36.15
C PHE A 527 12.18 -10.75 -36.29
N TYR A 528 11.63 -11.64 -35.47
CA TYR A 528 11.88 -13.09 -35.55
C TYR A 528 10.55 -13.82 -35.51
N ALA A 529 10.45 -14.89 -36.30
CA ALA A 529 9.32 -15.81 -36.21
C ALA A 529 9.78 -17.27 -36.42
N SER A 530 9.14 -18.16 -35.67
CA SER A 530 9.21 -19.60 -35.77
C SER A 530 7.80 -20.20 -35.56
N PRO A 531 7.65 -21.55 -35.61
CA PRO A 531 6.36 -22.18 -35.32
C PRO A 531 5.83 -21.98 -33.90
N THR A 532 6.67 -21.54 -32.95
CA THR A 532 6.31 -21.41 -31.52
C THR A 532 6.61 -20.04 -30.94
N LEU A 533 7.28 -19.17 -31.69
CA LEU A 533 7.74 -17.87 -31.18
C LEU A 533 7.66 -16.81 -32.28
N VAL A 534 7.09 -15.64 -31.91
CA VAL A 534 7.22 -14.40 -32.68
C VAL A 534 7.75 -13.32 -31.77
N VAL A 535 8.80 -12.63 -32.17
CA VAL A 535 9.37 -11.47 -31.46
C VAL A 535 9.43 -10.29 -32.40
N ARG A 536 8.85 -9.16 -32.02
CA ARG A 536 9.00 -7.89 -32.72
C ARG A 536 9.58 -6.86 -31.75
N VAL A 537 10.66 -6.20 -32.17
CA VAL A 537 11.28 -5.10 -31.44
C VAL A 537 11.26 -3.85 -32.31
N ASP A 538 10.63 -2.80 -31.82
CA ASP A 538 10.56 -1.49 -32.47
C ASP A 538 11.39 -0.48 -31.68
N ARG A 539 12.32 0.23 -32.33
CA ARG A 539 13.00 1.38 -31.78
C ARG A 539 12.22 2.65 -32.08
N GLN A 540 11.84 3.36 -31.06
CA GLN A 540 11.12 4.61 -31.11
C GLN A 540 12.03 5.81 -30.80
N PHE A 541 11.69 6.97 -31.31
CA PHE A 541 12.41 8.21 -31.04
C PHE A 541 11.46 9.39 -30.93
N ASP A 542 11.49 10.08 -29.76
CA ASP A 542 10.82 11.36 -29.54
C ASP A 542 11.86 12.49 -29.66
N ARG A 543 11.71 13.30 -30.73
CA ARG A 543 12.64 14.40 -31.02
C ARG A 543 12.53 15.54 -30.01
N GLU A 544 11.33 15.82 -29.49
CA GLU A 544 11.08 16.92 -28.57
C GLU A 544 11.66 16.62 -27.19
N LYS A 545 11.45 15.39 -26.73
CA LYS A 545 11.99 14.92 -25.44
C LYS A 545 13.46 14.46 -25.53
N VAL A 546 14.03 14.36 -26.70
CA VAL A 546 15.37 13.77 -26.95
C VAL A 546 15.43 12.39 -26.27
N LEU A 547 14.52 11.50 -26.65
CA LEU A 547 14.34 10.21 -26.02
C LEU A 547 14.31 9.10 -27.07
N THR A 548 15.12 8.06 -26.86
CA THR A 548 15.11 6.83 -27.63
C THR A 548 14.73 5.67 -26.73
N TRP A 549 13.76 4.84 -27.17
CA TRP A 549 13.40 3.63 -26.44
C TRP A 549 13.12 2.46 -27.40
N TYR A 550 13.05 1.28 -26.84
CA TYR A 550 12.79 0.03 -27.55
C TYR A 550 11.60 -0.67 -26.90
N GLU A 551 10.68 -1.13 -27.72
CA GLU A 551 9.51 -1.91 -27.33
C GLU A 551 9.62 -3.30 -27.92
N ALA A 552 9.63 -4.32 -27.08
CA ALA A 552 9.64 -5.71 -27.52
C ALA A 552 8.29 -6.35 -27.20
N ARG A 553 7.65 -6.90 -28.22
CA ARG A 553 6.46 -7.75 -28.12
C ARG A 553 6.88 -9.18 -28.41
N VAL A 554 6.60 -10.04 -27.44
CA VAL A 554 6.97 -11.46 -27.50
C VAL A 554 5.71 -12.29 -27.43
N PHE A 555 5.48 -13.08 -28.45
CA PHE A 555 4.38 -14.04 -28.52
C PHE A 555 4.97 -15.43 -28.60
N CYS A 556 4.63 -16.31 -27.69
CA CYS A 556 5.08 -17.68 -27.72
C CYS A 556 3.98 -18.64 -27.27
N ASP A 557 4.02 -19.86 -27.80
CA ASP A 557 3.20 -20.95 -27.27
C ASP A 557 3.80 -21.36 -25.91
N PRO A 558 3.13 -21.07 -24.79
CA PRO A 558 3.68 -21.32 -23.46
C PRO A 558 3.90 -22.80 -23.14
N THR A 559 3.38 -23.71 -23.98
CA THR A 559 3.63 -25.14 -23.88
C THR A 559 4.93 -25.58 -24.56
N ALA A 560 5.46 -24.76 -25.49
CA ALA A 560 6.66 -25.06 -26.26
C ALA A 560 7.83 -24.12 -25.93
N GLU A 561 7.54 -22.85 -25.62
CA GLU A 561 8.54 -21.81 -25.37
C GLU A 561 8.25 -21.09 -24.05
N ARG A 562 9.29 -20.71 -23.34
CA ARG A 562 9.16 -19.98 -22.09
C ARG A 562 10.12 -18.80 -22.03
N VAL A 563 9.58 -17.61 -21.78
CA VAL A 563 10.40 -16.48 -21.34
C VAL A 563 10.89 -16.75 -19.90
N GLY A 564 12.18 -16.66 -19.66
CA GLY A 564 12.74 -16.97 -18.34
C GLY A 564 14.24 -16.68 -18.21
N ALA A 565 14.82 -17.15 -17.11
CA ALA A 565 16.24 -16.96 -16.83
C ALA A 565 17.12 -17.82 -17.75
N VAL A 566 18.07 -17.17 -18.42
CA VAL A 566 19.14 -17.83 -19.17
C VAL A 566 20.45 -17.58 -18.45
N LEU A 567 20.93 -18.59 -17.75
CA LEU A 567 22.15 -18.53 -16.94
C LEU A 567 23.40 -18.72 -17.79
N ASN A 568 24.41 -17.86 -17.57
CA ASN A 568 25.71 -18.05 -18.18
C ASN A 568 26.36 -19.37 -17.75
N ASN A 569 26.31 -19.70 -16.48
CA ASN A 569 26.76 -20.97 -15.93
C ASN A 569 25.72 -21.59 -15.00
N PRO A 570 24.88 -22.52 -15.50
CA PRO A 570 23.83 -23.15 -14.68
C PRO A 570 24.33 -23.91 -13.45
N GLU A 571 25.57 -24.49 -13.49
CA GLU A 571 26.15 -25.23 -12.37
C GLU A 571 26.61 -24.28 -11.24
N LYS A 572 27.04 -23.07 -11.61
CA LYS A 572 27.54 -22.04 -10.68
C LYS A 572 26.98 -20.67 -11.08
N PRO A 573 25.70 -20.40 -10.86
CA PRO A 573 25.02 -19.21 -11.37
C PRO A 573 25.65 -17.87 -10.95
N GLN A 574 26.39 -17.87 -9.83
CA GLN A 574 27.06 -16.67 -9.32
C GLN A 574 28.50 -16.50 -9.86
N SER A 575 28.96 -17.41 -10.69
CA SER A 575 30.31 -17.36 -11.25
C SER A 575 30.31 -16.82 -12.66
N LYS A 576 31.40 -16.17 -13.06
CA LYS A 576 31.67 -15.69 -14.42
C LYS A 576 30.66 -14.65 -14.93
N HIS A 577 30.97 -13.41 -14.67
CA HIS A 577 30.26 -12.25 -15.21
C HIS A 577 30.74 -11.92 -16.60
N VAL A 578 29.81 -11.83 -17.55
CA VAL A 578 30.06 -11.45 -18.95
C VAL A 578 29.04 -10.41 -19.42
N GLN A 579 29.21 -9.87 -20.61
CA GLN A 579 28.20 -8.99 -21.23
C GLN A 579 26.91 -9.79 -21.54
N ALA A 580 25.75 -9.16 -21.40
CA ALA A 580 24.46 -9.79 -21.69
C ALA A 580 24.40 -10.37 -23.12
N ALA A 581 24.90 -9.63 -24.13
CA ALA A 581 24.99 -10.11 -25.50
C ALA A 581 25.90 -11.34 -25.69
N GLN A 582 26.93 -11.48 -24.85
CA GLN A 582 27.78 -12.69 -24.89
C GLN A 582 26.99 -13.91 -24.40
N ILE A 583 26.15 -13.76 -23.35
CA ILE A 583 25.26 -14.84 -22.90
C ILE A 583 24.27 -15.20 -24.02
N ALA A 584 23.60 -14.17 -24.57
CA ALA A 584 22.63 -14.37 -25.64
C ALA A 584 23.25 -15.11 -26.83
N ARG A 585 24.47 -14.76 -27.21
CA ARG A 585 25.18 -15.43 -28.32
C ARG A 585 25.63 -16.85 -27.97
N GLU A 586 26.31 -17.04 -26.82
CA GLU A 586 26.81 -18.37 -26.40
C GLU A 586 25.66 -19.36 -26.15
N LYS A 587 24.47 -18.87 -25.75
CA LYS A 587 23.27 -19.69 -25.53
C LYS A 587 22.29 -19.68 -26.70
N GLN A 588 22.64 -19.04 -27.80
CA GLN A 588 21.86 -18.94 -29.05
C GLN A 588 20.43 -18.41 -28.78
N VAL A 589 20.29 -17.41 -27.91
CA VAL A 589 19.01 -16.79 -27.51
C VAL A 589 18.54 -15.82 -28.58
N VAL A 590 17.30 -15.97 -29.03
CA VAL A 590 16.68 -15.13 -30.06
C VAL A 590 16.49 -13.70 -29.52
N TRP A 591 15.85 -13.55 -28.39
CA TRP A 591 15.64 -12.27 -27.73
C TRP A 591 15.96 -12.36 -26.25
N GLY A 592 16.58 -11.31 -25.73
CA GLY A 592 16.85 -11.22 -24.30
C GLY A 592 17.06 -9.80 -23.82
N MET A 593 16.96 -9.63 -22.50
CA MET A 593 17.23 -8.38 -21.83
C MET A 593 17.92 -8.63 -20.48
N ASN A 594 18.43 -7.57 -19.88
CA ASN A 594 18.96 -7.66 -18.52
C ASN A 594 17.92 -8.13 -17.51
N THR A 595 18.45 -8.57 -16.37
CA THR A 595 17.65 -9.07 -15.26
C THR A 595 17.55 -8.05 -14.13
N ASP A 596 17.40 -8.57 -12.97
CA ASP A 596 17.29 -7.91 -11.69
C ASP A 596 18.64 -7.49 -11.08
N TYR A 597 18.64 -7.14 -9.79
CA TYR A 597 19.76 -6.52 -9.04
C TYR A 597 20.90 -7.51 -8.72
N TYR A 598 21.30 -8.33 -9.69
CA TYR A 598 22.19 -9.46 -9.43
C TYR A 598 23.65 -9.06 -9.12
N THR A 599 24.18 -8.04 -9.75
CA THR A 599 25.59 -7.63 -9.57
C THR A 599 25.95 -7.26 -8.13
N TYR A 600 25.02 -6.66 -7.42
CA TYR A 600 25.21 -6.28 -6.02
C TYR A 600 25.05 -7.46 -5.04
N ARG A 601 24.46 -8.57 -5.47
CA ARG A 601 24.27 -9.79 -4.67
C ARG A 601 25.54 -10.53 -4.36
N LEU A 602 26.61 -10.27 -5.09
CA LEU A 602 27.92 -10.89 -4.90
C LEU A 602 28.75 -10.18 -3.83
N GLY A 603 28.31 -9.03 -3.33
CA GLY A 603 28.92 -8.33 -2.22
C GLY A 603 28.58 -9.02 -0.89
N ARG A 604 29.58 -9.21 -0.01
CA ARG A 604 29.36 -9.71 1.34
C ARG A 604 28.40 -8.77 2.10
N ASN A 605 27.33 -9.32 2.70
CA ASN A 605 26.32 -8.63 3.50
C ASN A 605 25.26 -7.80 2.73
N THR A 606 25.11 -7.97 1.43
CA THR A 606 24.05 -7.28 0.70
C THR A 606 22.76 -8.11 0.77
N ILE A 607 21.65 -7.46 1.14
CA ILE A 607 20.32 -8.07 1.06
C ILE A 607 19.93 -8.12 -0.42
N THR A 608 19.56 -9.30 -0.90
CA THR A 608 19.49 -9.58 -2.34
C THR A 608 18.08 -9.80 -2.85
N GLY A 609 17.10 -9.89 -1.95
CA GLY A 609 15.73 -10.27 -2.30
C GLY A 609 15.60 -11.77 -2.62
N MET A 610 14.45 -12.12 -3.14
CA MET A 610 14.12 -13.48 -3.58
C MET A 610 14.78 -13.77 -4.93
N VAL A 611 15.51 -14.88 -5.04
CA VAL A 611 16.12 -15.34 -6.30
C VAL A 611 15.85 -16.81 -6.48
N ILE A 612 14.96 -17.14 -7.40
CA ILE A 612 14.68 -18.52 -7.83
C ILE A 612 14.95 -18.59 -9.32
N ARG A 613 15.67 -19.62 -9.78
CA ARG A 613 15.97 -19.85 -11.18
C ARG A 613 15.84 -21.34 -11.49
N GLY A 614 14.97 -21.66 -12.44
CA GLY A 614 14.69 -23.06 -12.79
C GLY A 614 14.22 -23.88 -11.60
N LYS A 615 13.35 -23.31 -10.74
CA LYS A 615 12.88 -23.89 -9.48
C LYS A 615 13.96 -24.05 -8.38
N ASN A 616 15.20 -23.63 -8.60
CA ASN A 616 16.23 -23.65 -7.58
C ASN A 616 16.28 -22.33 -6.82
N VAL A 617 16.24 -22.38 -5.49
CA VAL A 617 16.32 -21.23 -4.61
C VAL A 617 17.80 -20.87 -4.38
N PHE A 618 18.23 -19.73 -4.88
CA PHE A 618 19.60 -19.22 -4.67
C PHE A 618 19.68 -18.24 -3.52
N PHE A 619 18.65 -17.42 -3.33
CA PHE A 619 18.51 -16.50 -2.21
C PHE A 619 17.04 -16.40 -1.80
N ASP A 620 16.82 -16.44 -0.50
CA ASP A 620 15.51 -16.36 0.17
C ASP A 620 15.45 -15.25 1.23
N ARG A 621 16.52 -14.45 1.32
CA ARG A 621 16.57 -13.36 2.29
C ARG A 621 15.86 -12.14 1.74
N VAL A 622 14.69 -11.91 2.30
CA VAL A 622 13.86 -10.76 1.98
C VAL A 622 14.05 -9.74 3.09
N PRO A 623 14.40 -8.48 2.79
CA PRO A 623 14.33 -7.42 3.78
C PRO A 623 12.86 -7.18 4.10
N LYS A 624 12.54 -6.74 5.30
CA LYS A 624 11.26 -6.10 5.55
C LYS A 624 11.08 -5.00 4.50
N ALA A 625 9.90 -4.95 3.90
CA ALA A 625 9.62 -4.01 2.83
C ALA A 625 9.97 -2.59 3.28
N ASN A 626 11.07 -2.07 2.77
CA ASN A 626 11.43 -0.67 2.94
C ASN A 626 11.24 0.02 1.60
N ARG A 627 10.03 0.50 1.35
CA ARG A 627 9.59 1.10 0.09
C ARG A 627 10.30 2.42 -0.23
N SER A 628 10.96 3.05 0.75
CA SER A 628 11.79 4.23 0.53
C SER A 628 13.16 3.90 -0.06
N GLN A 629 13.62 2.65 0.01
CA GLN A 629 14.89 2.22 -0.56
C GLN A 629 14.72 1.81 -2.03
N PHE A 630 15.69 2.18 -2.82
CA PHE A 630 15.79 1.71 -4.20
C PHE A 630 17.06 0.86 -4.34
N PRO A 631 16.95 -0.36 -4.88
CA PRO A 631 15.73 -1.07 -5.27
C PRO A 631 14.92 -1.58 -4.05
N ASN A 632 13.59 -1.55 -4.14
CA ASN A 632 12.72 -2.06 -3.07
C ASN A 632 12.57 -3.59 -3.08
N LEU A 633 13.19 -4.26 -4.05
CA LEU A 633 13.25 -5.72 -4.21
C LEU A 633 11.88 -6.41 -4.37
N ASP A 634 10.90 -5.70 -4.90
CA ASP A 634 9.67 -6.33 -5.39
C ASP A 634 9.99 -7.40 -6.41
N THR A 635 9.13 -8.37 -6.56
CA THR A 635 9.42 -9.58 -7.33
C THR A 635 8.48 -9.75 -8.51
N LEU A 636 8.99 -10.43 -9.53
CA LEU A 636 8.22 -11.00 -10.62
C LEU A 636 8.43 -12.51 -10.61
N ALA A 637 7.37 -13.25 -10.33
CA ALA A 637 7.35 -14.70 -10.48
C ALA A 637 6.86 -15.06 -11.88
N MET A 638 7.65 -15.87 -12.59
CA MET A 638 7.32 -16.47 -13.88
C MET A 638 7.00 -17.94 -13.66
N ASN A 639 5.76 -18.31 -13.90
CA ASN A 639 5.25 -19.66 -13.63
C ASN A 639 5.45 -20.59 -14.84
N GLU A 640 5.33 -21.88 -14.59
CA GLU A 640 5.52 -22.94 -15.60
C GLU A 640 4.44 -22.89 -16.71
N ASP A 641 3.25 -22.43 -16.38
CA ASP A 641 2.11 -22.27 -17.29
C ASP A 641 2.15 -21.01 -18.15
N GLY A 642 3.25 -20.25 -18.10
CA GLY A 642 3.41 -18.98 -18.80
C GLY A 642 2.72 -17.78 -18.12
N SER A 643 1.99 -18.00 -17.03
CA SER A 643 1.46 -16.90 -16.22
C SER A 643 2.55 -16.25 -15.38
N TRP A 644 2.45 -14.93 -15.21
CA TRP A 644 3.37 -14.16 -14.37
C TRP A 644 2.60 -13.39 -13.31
N ARG A 645 3.24 -13.18 -12.16
CA ARG A 645 2.67 -12.37 -11.10
C ARG A 645 3.74 -11.59 -10.35
N VAL A 646 3.44 -10.33 -10.08
CA VAL A 646 4.30 -9.49 -9.24
C VAL A 646 3.85 -9.53 -7.78
N TYR A 647 4.83 -9.39 -6.88
CA TYR A 647 4.62 -9.36 -5.43
C TYR A 647 5.51 -8.31 -4.79
N THR A 648 5.13 -7.82 -3.62
CA THR A 648 6.04 -7.05 -2.79
C THR A 648 7.12 -7.94 -2.22
N SER A 649 8.24 -7.35 -1.80
CA SER A 649 9.45 -8.09 -1.41
C SER A 649 9.25 -9.08 -0.27
N ASP A 650 8.28 -8.88 0.60
CA ASP A 650 7.99 -9.64 1.82
C ASP A 650 6.70 -10.47 1.78
N GLU A 651 6.01 -10.48 0.62
CA GLU A 651 4.68 -11.09 0.50
C GLU A 651 4.70 -12.62 0.51
N LEU A 652 5.75 -13.24 -0.02
CA LEU A 652 5.85 -14.70 -0.12
C LEU A 652 7.24 -15.21 0.27
N THR A 653 7.28 -16.37 0.89
CA THR A 653 8.50 -17.17 1.11
C THR A 653 8.93 -17.89 -0.16
N ALA A 654 10.17 -18.39 -0.21
CA ALA A 654 10.66 -19.18 -1.34
C ALA A 654 9.81 -20.44 -1.60
N GLU A 655 9.38 -21.09 -0.54
CA GLU A 655 8.52 -22.28 -0.61
C GLU A 655 7.15 -21.96 -1.22
N GLU A 656 6.54 -20.83 -0.83
CA GLU A 656 5.25 -20.39 -1.37
C GLU A 656 5.32 -20.01 -2.85
N TYR A 657 6.43 -19.41 -3.31
CA TYR A 657 6.65 -19.20 -4.75
C TYR A 657 6.67 -20.52 -5.51
N LEU A 658 7.42 -21.52 -5.02
CA LEU A 658 7.51 -22.84 -5.65
C LEU A 658 6.18 -23.57 -5.64
N LEU A 659 5.42 -23.51 -4.54
CA LEU A 659 4.08 -24.11 -4.43
C LEU A 659 3.07 -23.47 -5.40
N ARG A 660 3.26 -22.20 -5.74
CA ARG A 660 2.43 -21.48 -6.74
C ARG A 660 2.88 -21.71 -8.18
N GLY A 661 3.87 -22.56 -8.40
CA GLY A 661 4.34 -22.94 -9.74
C GLY A 661 5.44 -22.05 -10.30
N ALA A 662 6.04 -21.17 -9.50
CA ALA A 662 7.12 -20.31 -9.96
C ALA A 662 8.34 -21.14 -10.39
N VAL A 663 8.83 -20.86 -11.59
CA VAL A 663 10.07 -21.42 -12.12
C VAL A 663 11.22 -20.44 -11.93
N ASP A 664 10.98 -19.17 -12.22
CA ASP A 664 11.94 -18.09 -12.01
C ASP A 664 11.29 -16.98 -11.19
N VAL A 665 12.05 -16.38 -10.26
CA VAL A 665 11.62 -15.21 -9.50
C VAL A 665 12.73 -14.17 -9.55
N PHE A 666 12.42 -12.99 -10.09
CA PHE A 666 13.34 -11.86 -10.22
C PHE A 666 12.99 -10.77 -9.21
N SER A 667 14.00 -10.17 -8.58
CA SER A 667 13.82 -9.12 -7.58
C SER A 667 14.53 -7.84 -7.97
N PHE A 668 13.77 -6.76 -8.15
CA PHE A 668 14.29 -5.40 -8.30
C PHE A 668 13.24 -4.37 -7.87
N GLY A 669 12.28 -4.05 -8.71
CA GLY A 669 11.16 -3.17 -8.42
C GLY A 669 11.43 -1.67 -8.55
N PRO A 670 10.40 -0.90 -8.30
CA PRO A 670 9.07 -1.34 -7.85
C PRO A 670 8.37 -2.23 -8.89
N TYR A 671 7.39 -3.03 -8.46
CA TYR A 671 6.43 -3.50 -9.44
C TYR A 671 5.68 -2.28 -9.99
N LEU A 672 5.34 -2.31 -11.28
CA LEU A 672 4.72 -1.17 -11.96
C LEU A 672 3.21 -1.33 -12.07
N VAL A 673 2.79 -2.53 -12.48
CA VAL A 673 1.38 -2.89 -12.69
C VAL A 673 1.11 -4.23 -12.03
N ARG A 674 -0.01 -4.32 -11.29
CA ARG A 674 -0.50 -5.55 -10.68
C ARG A 674 -1.99 -5.67 -10.94
N ASP A 675 -2.43 -6.78 -11.53
CA ASP A 675 -3.81 -7.04 -11.92
C ASP A 675 -4.42 -5.90 -12.76
N GLY A 676 -3.62 -5.32 -13.68
CA GLY A 676 -4.00 -4.20 -14.53
C GLY A 676 -4.07 -2.84 -13.82
N LYS A 677 -3.69 -2.76 -12.55
CA LYS A 677 -3.69 -1.52 -11.76
C LYS A 677 -2.27 -1.02 -11.50
N ILE A 678 -2.12 0.29 -11.48
CA ILE A 678 -0.84 0.96 -11.18
C ILE A 678 -0.44 0.68 -9.74
N ASN A 679 0.85 0.47 -9.51
CA ASN A 679 1.39 0.48 -8.15
C ASN A 679 1.26 1.88 -7.54
N PRO A 680 0.47 2.06 -6.47
CA PRO A 680 0.21 3.37 -5.89
C PRO A 680 1.46 4.10 -5.38
N PHE A 681 2.54 3.36 -5.13
CA PHE A 681 3.80 3.93 -4.60
C PHE A 681 4.78 4.41 -5.67
N VAL A 682 4.50 4.20 -6.96
CA VAL A 682 5.39 4.63 -8.05
C VAL A 682 5.60 6.14 -8.06
N SER A 683 4.55 6.92 -7.79
CA SER A 683 4.60 8.38 -7.73
C SER A 683 5.44 8.92 -6.57
N GLU A 684 5.68 8.14 -5.53
CA GLU A 684 6.35 8.55 -4.30
C GLU A 684 7.86 8.31 -4.30
N MET A 685 8.35 7.49 -5.22
CA MET A 685 9.77 7.14 -5.28
C MET A 685 10.65 8.32 -5.70
N ILE A 686 11.40 8.89 -4.77
CA ILE A 686 12.32 10.01 -5.02
C ILE A 686 13.26 9.71 -6.21
N ASN A 687 13.83 8.50 -6.25
CA ASN A 687 14.70 8.07 -7.34
C ASN A 687 13.93 7.72 -8.63
N GLY A 688 12.63 7.55 -8.56
CA GLY A 688 11.75 7.28 -9.69
C GLY A 688 11.52 8.49 -10.59
N LYS A 689 11.61 9.68 -10.03
CA LYS A 689 11.35 10.98 -10.73
C LYS A 689 12.53 11.47 -11.57
N THR A 690 13.70 10.85 -11.45
CA THR A 690 14.88 11.24 -12.21
C THR A 690 14.95 10.48 -13.52
N GLU A 691 15.15 11.17 -14.63
CA GLU A 691 15.37 10.58 -15.95
C GLU A 691 16.66 9.76 -15.97
N GLN A 692 16.54 8.48 -16.27
CA GLN A 692 17.62 7.51 -16.28
C GLN A 692 17.40 6.49 -17.38
N PRO A 693 18.45 5.77 -17.84
CA PRO A 693 18.24 4.55 -18.59
C PRO A 693 17.46 3.56 -17.72
N ARG A 694 16.31 3.10 -18.20
CA ARG A 694 15.41 2.20 -17.45
C ARG A 694 14.83 1.13 -18.35
N CYS A 695 14.40 0.04 -17.76
CA CYS A 695 13.70 -1.02 -18.47
C CYS A 695 12.68 -1.70 -17.55
N ALA A 696 11.66 -2.25 -18.19
CA ALA A 696 10.61 -3.01 -17.53
C ALA A 696 10.17 -4.17 -18.40
N ILE A 697 9.63 -5.19 -17.75
CA ILE A 697 9.03 -6.35 -18.43
C ILE A 697 7.70 -6.68 -17.76
N GLY A 698 6.74 -7.18 -18.55
CA GLY A 698 5.42 -7.54 -18.06
C GLY A 698 4.73 -8.57 -18.93
N VAL A 699 3.61 -9.05 -18.44
CA VAL A 699 2.72 -9.98 -19.14
C VAL A 699 1.40 -9.29 -19.43
N VAL A 700 0.95 -9.40 -20.68
CA VAL A 700 -0.41 -9.02 -21.09
C VAL A 700 -1.35 -10.18 -20.77
N GLU A 701 -1.04 -11.36 -21.27
CA GLU A 701 -1.66 -12.64 -20.98
C GLU A 701 -0.62 -13.76 -21.18
N PRO A 702 -0.81 -14.97 -20.65
CA PRO A 702 0.12 -16.08 -20.89
C PRO A 702 0.38 -16.29 -22.39
N GLY A 703 1.67 -16.31 -22.77
CA GLY A 703 2.11 -16.36 -24.16
C GLY A 703 2.21 -15.01 -24.86
N HIS A 704 1.79 -13.91 -24.25
CA HIS A 704 1.99 -12.56 -24.76
C HIS A 704 2.68 -11.67 -23.70
N TYR A 705 3.92 -11.32 -23.96
CA TYR A 705 4.77 -10.56 -23.07
C TYR A 705 5.24 -9.27 -23.73
N TYR A 706 5.46 -8.26 -22.93
CA TYR A 706 5.92 -6.96 -23.36
C TYR A 706 7.11 -6.50 -22.53
N ALA A 707 8.11 -5.94 -23.21
CA ALA A 707 9.24 -5.32 -22.54
C ALA A 707 9.55 -3.96 -23.15
N VAL A 708 9.90 -2.99 -22.30
CA VAL A 708 10.31 -1.66 -22.73
C VAL A 708 11.66 -1.32 -22.13
N LEU A 709 12.55 -0.72 -22.94
CA LEU A 709 13.84 -0.22 -22.50
C LEU A 709 14.09 1.15 -23.08
N ALA A 710 14.24 2.16 -22.23
CA ALA A 710 14.64 3.49 -22.63
C ALA A 710 16.15 3.67 -22.42
N GLU A 711 16.85 4.08 -23.48
CA GLU A 711 18.24 4.54 -23.40
C GLU A 711 18.30 5.83 -22.59
N GLY A 712 19.47 6.19 -22.09
CA GLY A 712 19.62 7.47 -21.39
C GLY A 712 21.08 7.86 -21.19
N ARG A 713 21.31 9.10 -20.75
CA ARG A 713 22.66 9.66 -20.56
C ARG A 713 23.48 9.69 -21.86
N ILE A 714 22.82 9.76 -23.00
CA ILE A 714 23.45 9.89 -24.33
C ILE A 714 23.10 11.28 -24.85
N ARG A 715 24.11 12.14 -24.90
CA ARG A 715 23.92 13.56 -25.28
C ARG A 715 23.28 13.64 -26.68
N ASN A 716 22.23 14.46 -26.81
CA ASN A 716 21.46 14.70 -28.04
C ASN A 716 20.77 13.46 -28.64
N VAL A 717 20.70 12.35 -27.90
CA VAL A 717 20.12 11.09 -28.38
C VAL A 717 19.07 10.56 -27.42
N SER A 718 19.39 10.49 -26.11
CA SER A 718 18.44 10.04 -25.11
C SER A 718 18.81 10.50 -23.70
N VAL A 719 17.89 11.21 -23.07
CA VAL A 719 18.04 11.66 -21.68
C VAL A 719 17.74 10.54 -20.69
N GLY A 720 16.82 9.67 -21.03
CA GLY A 720 16.27 8.62 -20.17
C GLY A 720 14.83 8.90 -19.77
N VAL A 721 14.27 8.06 -18.89
CA VAL A 721 12.87 8.15 -18.47
C VAL A 721 12.71 8.02 -16.96
N THR A 722 11.56 8.42 -16.47
CA THR A 722 11.11 8.25 -15.07
C THR A 722 10.44 6.89 -14.88
N ILE A 723 10.18 6.47 -13.64
CA ILE A 723 9.38 5.25 -13.38
C ILE A 723 7.92 5.41 -13.83
N PRO A 724 7.23 6.57 -13.60
CA PRO A 724 5.88 6.77 -14.14
C PRO A 724 5.79 6.57 -15.66
N TRP A 725 6.78 7.05 -16.40
CA TRP A 725 6.83 6.81 -17.86
C TRP A 725 6.82 5.30 -18.23
N LEU A 726 7.55 4.47 -17.45
CA LEU A 726 7.50 3.01 -17.64
C LEU A 726 6.09 2.44 -17.34
N VAL A 727 5.43 2.95 -16.30
CA VAL A 727 4.07 2.53 -15.95
C VAL A 727 3.11 2.78 -17.10
N ASP A 728 3.15 3.99 -17.67
CA ASP A 728 2.27 4.37 -18.79
C ASP A 728 2.44 3.41 -19.97
N HIS A 729 3.69 3.14 -20.38
CA HIS A 729 3.99 2.22 -21.48
C HIS A 729 3.55 0.77 -21.19
N MET A 730 3.72 0.30 -19.96
CA MET A 730 3.27 -1.05 -19.60
C MET A 730 1.74 -1.18 -19.62
N LEU A 731 1.02 -0.13 -19.22
CA LEU A 731 -0.45 -0.09 -19.28
C LEU A 731 -0.96 0.07 -20.74
N GLU A 732 -0.36 0.94 -21.52
CA GLU A 732 -0.69 1.12 -22.94
C GLU A 732 -0.50 -0.18 -23.72
N ALA A 733 0.53 -0.96 -23.38
CA ALA A 733 0.74 -2.29 -23.95
C ALA A 733 -0.27 -3.34 -23.46
N GLY A 734 -1.12 -3.01 -22.46
CA GLY A 734 -2.12 -3.92 -21.90
C GLY A 734 -1.57 -4.89 -20.83
N CYS A 735 -0.41 -4.62 -20.24
CA CYS A 735 0.17 -5.49 -19.23
C CYS A 735 -0.72 -5.58 -17.99
N THR A 736 -1.00 -6.79 -17.55
CA THR A 736 -1.70 -7.07 -16.30
C THR A 736 -0.76 -7.18 -15.10
N GLN A 737 0.50 -7.57 -15.34
CA GLN A 737 1.58 -7.61 -14.35
C GLN A 737 2.84 -7.02 -14.97
N ALA A 738 3.58 -6.16 -14.26
CA ALA A 738 4.82 -5.58 -14.76
C ALA A 738 5.79 -5.22 -13.64
N LEU A 739 7.10 -5.49 -13.86
CA LEU A 739 8.18 -5.17 -12.95
C LEU A 739 9.21 -4.26 -13.60
N ASN A 740 9.66 -3.22 -12.89
CA ASN A 740 10.86 -2.47 -13.24
C ASN A 740 12.12 -3.29 -12.94
N LEU A 741 13.03 -3.36 -13.89
CA LEU A 741 14.30 -4.09 -13.77
C LEU A 741 15.50 -3.15 -13.59
N ASP A 742 16.68 -3.71 -13.33
CA ASP A 742 17.91 -2.91 -13.09
C ASP A 742 18.23 -2.04 -14.32
N GLY A 743 18.30 -0.75 -14.08
CA GLY A 743 18.51 0.28 -15.08
C GLY A 743 19.98 0.73 -15.22
N GLY A 744 20.17 1.92 -15.76
CA GLY A 744 21.48 2.52 -15.88
C GLY A 744 22.39 1.78 -16.88
N GLN A 745 23.60 1.40 -16.46
CA GLN A 745 24.51 0.62 -17.29
C GLN A 745 24.12 -0.85 -17.45
N THR A 746 23.12 -1.31 -16.73
CA THR A 746 22.62 -2.68 -16.80
C THR A 746 21.52 -2.81 -17.86
N ALA A 747 20.82 -1.72 -18.19
CA ALA A 747 19.75 -1.71 -19.17
C ALA A 747 20.25 -2.09 -20.57
N VAL A 748 20.01 -3.34 -20.96
CA VAL A 748 20.44 -3.94 -22.22
C VAL A 748 19.32 -4.77 -22.82
N MET A 749 19.14 -4.66 -24.13
CA MET A 749 18.30 -5.57 -24.91
C MET A 749 19.14 -6.21 -26.03
N THR A 750 18.91 -7.48 -26.27
CA THR A 750 19.63 -8.27 -27.26
C THR A 750 18.65 -8.89 -28.25
N PHE A 751 19.10 -9.05 -29.50
CA PHE A 751 18.37 -9.75 -30.55
C PHE A 751 19.35 -10.58 -31.39
N MET A 752 19.02 -11.82 -31.67
CA MET A 752 19.85 -12.78 -32.40
C MET A 752 21.32 -12.80 -31.92
N GLY A 753 21.50 -12.79 -30.58
CA GLY A 753 22.82 -12.83 -29.96
C GLY A 753 23.63 -11.53 -30.04
N ASN A 754 23.07 -10.43 -30.52
CA ASN A 754 23.70 -9.12 -30.60
C ASN A 754 23.04 -8.13 -29.63
N GLN A 755 23.78 -7.14 -29.11
CA GLN A 755 23.19 -6.04 -28.37
C GLN A 755 22.58 -5.02 -29.35
N ILE A 756 21.34 -4.63 -29.17
CA ILE A 756 20.66 -3.65 -30.03
C ILE A 756 20.54 -2.27 -29.39
N THR A 757 20.69 -2.14 -28.07
CA THR A 757 20.58 -0.91 -27.29
C THR A 757 21.95 -0.30 -26.99
N ARG A 758 22.03 1.03 -26.97
CA ARG A 758 23.25 1.78 -26.67
C ARG A 758 23.37 2.07 -25.17
N ILE A 759 24.59 2.20 -24.70
CA ILE A 759 24.90 2.52 -23.29
C ILE A 759 25.50 3.92 -23.20
N GLY A 760 24.84 4.80 -22.47
CA GLY A 760 25.29 6.16 -22.23
C GLY A 760 26.53 6.24 -21.32
N LYS A 761 27.20 7.39 -21.35
CA LYS A 761 28.40 7.65 -20.52
C LYS A 761 28.08 7.61 -19.04
N TYR A 762 28.90 6.89 -18.30
CA TYR A 762 28.87 6.83 -16.83
C TYR A 762 30.03 7.62 -16.20
N SER A 763 29.98 7.84 -14.89
CA SER A 763 31.11 8.44 -14.15
C SER A 763 32.36 7.62 -14.40
N GLY A 764 33.43 8.23 -14.93
CA GLY A 764 34.65 7.56 -15.40
C GLY A 764 34.68 7.25 -16.90
N GLY A 765 33.70 7.73 -17.70
CA GLY A 765 33.74 7.67 -19.19
C GLY A 765 33.44 6.32 -19.80
N ARG A 766 33.00 5.30 -19.02
CA ARG A 766 32.66 3.98 -19.54
C ARG A 766 31.35 4.02 -20.35
N THR A 767 31.37 3.41 -21.52
CA THR A 767 30.23 3.31 -22.46
C THR A 767 29.82 1.84 -22.72
N SER A 768 30.35 0.90 -21.92
CA SER A 768 29.99 -0.52 -22.03
C SER A 768 28.95 -0.89 -20.97
N ALA A 769 28.08 -1.83 -21.29
CA ALA A 769 27.15 -2.41 -20.33
C ALA A 769 27.88 -3.03 -19.12
N ARG A 770 27.19 -3.08 -18.01
CA ARG A 770 27.65 -3.82 -16.84
C ARG A 770 27.61 -5.32 -17.15
N THR A 771 28.61 -6.08 -16.68
CA THR A 771 28.59 -7.53 -16.84
C THR A 771 27.55 -8.16 -15.89
N THR A 772 26.97 -9.27 -16.33
CA THR A 772 25.93 -10.01 -15.61
C THR A 772 26.23 -11.51 -15.62
N THR A 773 25.49 -12.29 -14.86
CA THR A 773 25.59 -13.76 -14.81
C THR A 773 24.46 -14.45 -15.55
N GLU A 774 23.44 -13.69 -15.96
CA GLU A 774 22.24 -14.19 -16.60
C GLU A 774 21.51 -13.07 -17.36
N ILE A 775 20.59 -13.46 -18.24
CA ILE A 775 19.61 -12.59 -18.90
C ILE A 775 18.20 -13.18 -18.72
N ILE A 776 17.16 -12.36 -18.85
CA ILE A 776 15.83 -12.85 -19.20
C ILE A 776 15.85 -13.05 -20.72
N GLY A 777 15.45 -14.22 -21.20
CA GLY A 777 15.48 -14.51 -22.62
C GLY A 777 14.42 -15.51 -23.05
N VAL A 778 14.25 -15.63 -24.38
CA VAL A 778 13.34 -16.57 -25.03
C VAL A 778 13.86 -16.98 -26.40
N GLY A 779 13.51 -18.16 -26.79
CA GLY A 779 13.83 -18.75 -28.10
C GLY A 779 15.27 -19.21 -28.21
N HIS A 780 15.45 -20.25 -29.03
CA HIS A 780 16.74 -20.75 -29.44
C HIS A 780 16.78 -20.77 -30.95
N SER A 781 17.87 -20.30 -31.56
CA SER A 781 18.06 -20.33 -33.02
C SER A 781 19.45 -20.78 -33.39
N ASP A 782 19.52 -21.80 -34.25
CA ASP A 782 20.76 -22.30 -34.84
C ASP A 782 21.40 -21.32 -35.86
N LEU A 783 20.68 -20.29 -36.26
CA LEU A 783 21.21 -19.19 -37.08
C LEU A 783 22.17 -18.29 -36.28
N ILE A 784 22.18 -18.39 -34.96
CA ILE A 784 23.12 -17.67 -34.11
C ILE A 784 24.40 -18.50 -33.96
N ASP A 785 25.49 -18.06 -34.57
CA ASP A 785 26.80 -18.72 -34.40
C ASP A 785 27.39 -18.39 -33.01
N PRO A 786 27.46 -19.35 -32.06
CA PRO A 786 27.97 -19.10 -30.71
C PRO A 786 29.48 -18.87 -30.66
N THR A 787 30.22 -19.10 -31.74
CA THR A 787 31.69 -18.91 -31.82
C THR A 787 32.07 -17.47 -32.17
N LEU A 788 31.16 -16.72 -32.76
CA LEU A 788 31.39 -15.33 -33.11
C LEU A 788 31.24 -14.41 -31.89
N LYS A 789 31.91 -13.25 -31.96
CA LYS A 789 31.70 -12.21 -30.95
C LYS A 789 30.38 -11.46 -31.21
N PRO A 790 29.61 -11.10 -30.15
CA PRO A 790 28.43 -10.29 -30.36
C PRO A 790 28.79 -8.89 -30.86
N SER A 791 27.90 -8.30 -31.68
CA SER A 791 28.00 -6.91 -32.07
C SER A 791 27.37 -5.98 -31.01
N TYR A 792 27.83 -4.73 -31.05
CA TYR A 792 27.36 -3.67 -30.14
C TYR A 792 27.11 -2.41 -30.97
N PRO A 793 25.98 -1.68 -30.71
CA PRO A 793 25.73 -0.45 -31.45
C PRO A 793 26.73 0.63 -31.05
N GLU A 794 27.18 1.42 -32.03
CA GLU A 794 28.05 2.56 -31.77
C GLU A 794 27.28 3.74 -31.18
N LEU A 795 27.94 4.54 -30.33
CA LEU A 795 27.44 5.82 -29.92
C LEU A 795 27.66 6.85 -31.02
N PRO A 796 26.66 7.66 -31.34
CA PRO A 796 26.80 8.72 -32.35
C PRO A 796 27.76 9.84 -31.91
#